data_4c67687683c34eafad90d54fac3e0398
#
_entry.id   4c67687683c34eafad90d54fac3e0398
#
_cell.length_a   1.000
_cell.length_b   1.000
_cell.length_c   1.000
_cell.angle_alpha   90.00
_cell.angle_beta   90.00
_cell.angle_gamma   90.00
#
_symmetry.space_group_name_H-M   'P 1'
#
loop_
_entity.id
_entity.type
_entity.pdbx_description
1 polymer ?
#
loop_
_entity_poly.entity_id
_entity_poly.type
_entity_poly.pdbx_seq_one_letter_code
_entity_poly.pdbx_strand_id
1 'polypeptide(L)'
;MSTPSTDLREKARHYIPANDAEIEQMFASIGKTSFKGLFEHIPADVLFADAPDLPEELDYEALRARLQAISEKNRVGTSFLGDGVLDLEPSPVIGPVCDIRNMTTAYTPYQPELSQGTLIAHWIYQCSMARLTGFEAVNASLYDRSTSIFEGICAAIRMSRGKTAAIIPETLYPGDLEVLATLSEETEVELIRVPANAATGCIDFDALKVAVDASLDRLAVIVFPQVNTFGLIESVDELTNLAAESGVKSVAVIDPLLLTKGGLKPPSEFGEKGADIIVGEAQHLALAPNFGGPGLGLFGVRFSSKDRNGVRAAPGRFIGKAKDSSGRDCRVGVLSTREQHIRKDKATSNICSNQAFVATLVGAALLERGDAGLGEILGTIRMRLKSAVEALTALEGVTLAFPESVCFHEVTFELSKSVADVLAAARTSGILAGADVSDRIEGGRSLLKLSFSNREQDLAALVAVFADVFGSDGEGSAEQLKPVGDKSLRASAPGLPQYSAKEVIEYYTKLGDLNVSPDDGCYPLGSCTMKYNPLVNDWAAGLPGFTDVHPQAPIEDAQGCLYVLHETQEWFKKITGLAGVTTQPLAGAQGELVGLKLFQAYHSDRGEVRDVVLIPRSAHGTNFATATIAGFTGKKGKIVYLDADVAGRVLNEDLDRRIEEYGSRIAGIMITNPNTSGIFETSFKQIAEKIHEAGGLV
;
A
#
# COMPACT_ATOMS: atom_id res chain seq x y z
N MET A 1 -20.77 -20.93 -39.57
CA MET A 1 -20.07 -20.41 -38.39
C MET A 1 -18.68 -21.02 -38.45
N SER A 2 -17.65 -20.23 -38.72
CA SER A 2 -16.25 -20.72 -38.69
C SER A 2 -15.93 -21.15 -37.27
N THR A 3 -15.44 -22.36 -37.10
CA THR A 3 -14.84 -22.85 -35.82
C THR A 3 -13.83 -21.78 -35.38
N PRO A 4 -13.94 -21.28 -34.11
CA PRO A 4 -12.93 -20.37 -33.57
C PRO A 4 -11.57 -21.06 -33.70
N SER A 5 -10.55 -20.30 -34.11
CA SER A 5 -9.22 -20.87 -34.24
C SER A 5 -8.79 -21.46 -32.91
N THR A 6 -8.14 -22.61 -32.93
CA THR A 6 -7.61 -23.30 -31.74
C THR A 6 -6.68 -22.38 -30.92
N ASP A 7 -6.09 -21.38 -31.55
CA ASP A 7 -5.14 -20.43 -30.96
C ASP A 7 -5.79 -19.43 -30.02
N LEU A 8 -7.01 -18.95 -30.30
CA LEU A 8 -7.76 -18.04 -29.42
C LEU A 8 -8.18 -18.73 -28.09
N ARG A 9 -8.35 -20.06 -28.11
CA ARG A 9 -8.67 -20.83 -26.89
C ARG A 9 -7.47 -21.17 -26.04
N GLU A 10 -6.26 -20.92 -26.49
CA GLU A 10 -5.06 -21.24 -25.70
C GLU A 10 -5.03 -20.45 -24.38
N LYS A 11 -5.49 -19.22 -24.39
CA LYS A 11 -5.68 -18.40 -23.18
C LYS A 11 -6.71 -19.01 -22.21
N ALA A 12 -7.76 -19.61 -22.76
CA ALA A 12 -8.82 -20.27 -21.98
C ALA A 12 -8.41 -21.62 -21.42
N ARG A 13 -7.41 -22.31 -21.98
CA ARG A 13 -6.97 -23.65 -21.54
C ARG A 13 -6.55 -23.71 -20.07
N HIS A 14 -6.03 -22.63 -19.54
CA HIS A 14 -5.57 -22.57 -18.17
C HIS A 14 -6.70 -22.32 -17.16
N TYR A 15 -7.89 -21.95 -17.66
CA TYR A 15 -8.96 -21.46 -16.80
C TYR A 15 -10.34 -22.00 -17.12
N ILE A 16 -10.66 -22.15 -18.41
CA ILE A 16 -11.88 -22.71 -18.89
C ILE A 16 -11.48 -23.95 -19.69
N PRO A 17 -11.12 -25.06 -19.02
CA PRO A 17 -10.63 -26.25 -19.70
C PRO A 17 -11.73 -26.96 -20.49
N ALA A 18 -13.02 -26.65 -20.21
CA ALA A 18 -14.16 -27.27 -20.84
C ALA A 18 -14.23 -26.92 -22.33
N ASN A 19 -14.40 -27.94 -23.16
CA ASN A 19 -14.72 -27.77 -24.58
C ASN A 19 -16.23 -27.53 -24.77
N ASP A 20 -16.66 -27.23 -26.03
CA ASP A 20 -18.05 -26.90 -26.30
C ASP A 20 -19.03 -28.01 -25.93
N ALA A 21 -18.68 -29.26 -26.17
CA ALA A 21 -19.53 -30.41 -25.80
C ALA A 21 -19.68 -30.56 -24.28
N GLU A 22 -18.63 -30.30 -23.52
CA GLU A 22 -18.67 -30.29 -22.06
C GLU A 22 -19.51 -29.13 -21.54
N ILE A 23 -19.41 -27.93 -22.17
CA ILE A 23 -20.24 -26.76 -21.83
C ILE A 23 -21.71 -27.07 -22.11
N GLU A 24 -22.03 -27.70 -23.24
CA GLU A 24 -23.40 -28.11 -23.56
C GLU A 24 -23.93 -29.12 -22.52
N GLN A 25 -23.12 -30.09 -22.09
CA GLN A 25 -23.50 -31.04 -21.02
C GLN A 25 -23.74 -30.33 -19.68
N MET A 26 -22.89 -29.35 -19.33
CA MET A 26 -23.08 -28.54 -18.12
C MET A 26 -24.40 -27.76 -18.19
N PHE A 27 -24.70 -27.10 -19.31
CA PHE A 27 -26.01 -26.44 -19.50
C PHE A 27 -27.17 -27.41 -19.37
N ALA A 28 -27.09 -28.57 -20.01
CA ALA A 28 -28.14 -29.59 -19.95
C ALA A 28 -28.39 -30.06 -18.52
N SER A 29 -27.32 -30.22 -17.71
CA SER A 29 -27.43 -30.68 -16.31
C SER A 29 -28.20 -29.70 -15.41
N ILE A 30 -28.21 -28.41 -15.75
CA ILE A 30 -28.94 -27.36 -15.02
C ILE A 30 -30.19 -26.87 -15.75
N GLY A 31 -30.61 -27.57 -16.82
CA GLY A 31 -31.80 -27.22 -17.60
C GLY A 31 -31.69 -25.92 -18.39
N LYS A 32 -30.47 -25.55 -18.80
CA LYS A 32 -30.17 -24.37 -19.63
C LYS A 32 -29.57 -24.77 -20.97
N THR A 33 -29.59 -23.86 -21.93
CA THR A 33 -29.04 -24.10 -23.30
C THR A 33 -27.98 -23.08 -23.69
N SER A 34 -27.77 -22.05 -22.88
CA SER A 34 -26.81 -20.97 -23.20
C SER A 34 -26.42 -20.20 -21.95
N PHE A 35 -25.31 -19.44 -22.04
CA PHE A 35 -24.92 -18.47 -21.01
C PHE A 35 -26.01 -17.44 -20.74
N LYS A 36 -26.71 -16.93 -21.79
CA LYS A 36 -27.81 -15.99 -21.62
C LYS A 36 -28.92 -16.54 -20.72
N GLY A 37 -29.17 -17.84 -20.78
CA GLY A 37 -30.15 -18.51 -19.92
C GLY A 37 -29.82 -18.48 -18.44
N LEU A 38 -28.55 -18.28 -18.05
CA LEU A 38 -28.14 -18.12 -16.65
C LEU A 38 -28.57 -16.78 -16.07
N PHE A 39 -28.82 -15.77 -16.90
CA PHE A 39 -29.13 -14.40 -16.52
C PHE A 39 -30.61 -14.04 -16.69
N GLU A 40 -31.52 -15.00 -16.93
CA GLU A 40 -32.96 -14.78 -17.12
C GLU A 40 -33.65 -14.10 -15.92
N HIS A 41 -33.06 -14.19 -14.74
CA HIS A 41 -33.56 -13.55 -13.52
C HIS A 41 -33.22 -12.05 -13.44
N ILE A 42 -32.36 -11.55 -14.32
CA ILE A 42 -31.99 -10.13 -14.40
C ILE A 42 -32.97 -9.42 -15.33
N PRO A 43 -33.53 -8.27 -14.93
CA PRO A 43 -34.42 -7.50 -15.79
C PRO A 43 -33.75 -7.14 -17.12
N ALA A 44 -34.47 -7.31 -18.21
CA ALA A 44 -33.91 -7.12 -19.58
C ALA A 44 -33.45 -5.67 -19.83
N ASP A 45 -34.03 -4.70 -19.15
CA ASP A 45 -33.69 -3.27 -19.29
C ASP A 45 -32.41 -2.86 -18.58
N VAL A 46 -31.78 -3.75 -17.79
CA VAL A 46 -30.47 -3.55 -17.18
C VAL A 46 -29.38 -4.42 -17.79
N LEU A 47 -29.72 -5.26 -18.77
CA LEU A 47 -28.75 -6.01 -19.55
C LEU A 47 -28.30 -5.18 -20.76
N PHE A 48 -27.02 -5.31 -21.11
CA PHE A 48 -26.54 -4.75 -22.38
C PHE A 48 -27.32 -5.36 -23.54
N ALA A 49 -27.86 -4.52 -24.43
CA ALA A 49 -28.48 -4.97 -25.67
C ALA A 49 -27.42 -5.58 -26.61
N ASP A 50 -26.29 -4.92 -26.71
CA ASP A 50 -25.11 -5.32 -27.49
C ASP A 50 -23.87 -5.32 -26.59
N ALA A 51 -22.81 -5.99 -27.01
CA ALA A 51 -21.53 -5.97 -26.31
C ALA A 51 -20.96 -4.53 -26.27
N PRO A 52 -20.31 -4.13 -25.17
CA PRO A 52 -19.61 -2.85 -25.12
C PRO A 52 -18.61 -2.71 -26.27
N ASP A 53 -18.44 -1.50 -26.79
CA ASP A 53 -17.44 -1.17 -27.82
C ASP A 53 -16.03 -1.25 -27.24
N LEU A 54 -15.52 -2.46 -27.09
CA LEU A 54 -14.15 -2.77 -26.63
C LEU A 54 -13.31 -3.24 -27.83
N PRO A 55 -11.97 -3.16 -27.73
CA PRO A 55 -11.09 -3.69 -28.76
C PRO A 55 -11.36 -5.17 -29.03
N GLU A 56 -11.12 -5.57 -30.30
CA GLU A 56 -11.20 -6.97 -30.69
C GLU A 56 -10.20 -7.84 -29.90
N GLU A 57 -10.57 -9.09 -29.66
CA GLU A 57 -9.71 -10.06 -29.01
C GLU A 57 -8.44 -10.30 -29.84
N LEU A 58 -7.29 -10.31 -29.17
CA LEU A 58 -6.00 -10.65 -29.78
C LEU A 58 -5.67 -12.11 -29.49
N ASP A 59 -4.99 -12.77 -30.44
CA ASP A 59 -4.34 -14.02 -30.12
C ASP A 59 -3.19 -13.84 -29.12
N TYR A 60 -2.63 -14.97 -28.65
CA TYR A 60 -1.64 -14.93 -27.57
C TYR A 60 -0.35 -14.19 -27.99
N GLU A 61 0.15 -14.45 -29.20
CA GLU A 61 1.39 -13.83 -29.67
C GLU A 61 1.20 -12.32 -29.95
N ALA A 62 0.09 -11.94 -30.57
CA ALA A 62 -0.24 -10.53 -30.80
C ALA A 62 -0.42 -9.77 -29.48
N LEU A 63 -1.05 -10.41 -28.45
CA LEU A 63 -1.18 -9.82 -27.13
C LEU A 63 0.17 -9.62 -26.48
N ARG A 64 1.05 -10.62 -26.50
CA ARG A 64 2.41 -10.50 -25.96
C ARG A 64 3.20 -9.41 -26.66
N ALA A 65 3.19 -9.39 -27.99
CA ALA A 65 3.89 -8.37 -28.76
C ALA A 65 3.37 -6.95 -28.42
N ARG A 66 2.06 -6.78 -28.27
CA ARG A 66 1.46 -5.50 -27.86
C ARG A 66 1.91 -5.08 -26.46
N LEU A 67 1.86 -5.97 -25.48
CA LEU A 67 2.27 -5.66 -24.10
C LEU A 67 3.77 -5.35 -24.01
N GLN A 68 4.59 -6.09 -24.74
CA GLN A 68 6.02 -5.80 -24.87
C GLN A 68 6.26 -4.40 -25.45
N ALA A 69 5.60 -4.05 -26.56
CA ALA A 69 5.73 -2.75 -27.19
C ALA A 69 5.22 -1.60 -26.29
N ILE A 70 4.24 -1.85 -25.42
CA ILE A 70 3.79 -0.86 -24.42
C ILE A 70 4.85 -0.68 -23.36
N SER A 71 5.43 -1.76 -22.83
CA SER A 71 6.50 -1.69 -21.82
C SER A 71 7.73 -0.94 -22.33
N GLU A 72 8.06 -1.07 -23.61
CA GLU A 72 9.18 -0.38 -24.29
C GLU A 72 8.95 1.12 -24.52
N LYS A 73 7.73 1.63 -24.29
CA LYS A 73 7.47 3.08 -24.23
C LYS A 73 8.01 3.73 -22.97
N ASN A 74 8.26 2.94 -21.94
CA ASN A 74 8.89 3.42 -20.72
C ASN A 74 10.40 3.48 -20.93
N ARG A 75 11.02 4.49 -20.34
CA ARG A 75 12.46 4.65 -20.34
C ARG A 75 13.01 4.30 -18.96
N VAL A 76 13.64 3.15 -18.86
CA VAL A 76 14.32 2.71 -17.65
C VAL A 76 15.80 3.07 -17.76
N GLY A 77 16.35 3.74 -16.77
CA GLY A 77 17.74 4.16 -16.69
C GLY A 77 18.33 3.98 -15.30
N THR A 78 19.58 4.34 -15.14
CA THR A 78 20.21 4.38 -13.82
C THR A 78 19.46 5.38 -12.93
N SER A 79 18.98 4.93 -11.77
CA SER A 79 18.16 5.75 -10.87
C SER A 79 18.88 6.02 -9.56
N PHE A 80 18.86 7.29 -9.14
CA PHE A 80 19.21 7.78 -7.81
C PHE A 80 18.01 8.44 -7.13
N LEU A 81 16.78 8.15 -7.61
CA LEU A 81 15.56 8.65 -7.00
C LEU A 81 15.40 8.08 -5.60
N GLY A 82 14.62 7.16 -5.30
CA GLY A 82 14.30 6.68 -3.95
C GLY A 82 13.11 7.43 -3.39
N ASP A 83 13.34 8.41 -2.56
CA ASP A 83 12.30 9.31 -2.01
C ASP A 83 11.09 8.56 -1.43
N GLY A 84 11.40 7.51 -0.65
CA GLY A 84 10.41 6.68 0.01
C GLY A 84 9.99 5.43 -0.77
N VAL A 85 10.51 5.24 -2.00
CA VAL A 85 10.40 4.02 -2.80
C VAL A 85 11.79 3.60 -3.24
N LEU A 86 12.47 2.79 -2.43
CA LEU A 86 13.84 2.35 -2.74
C LEU A 86 13.84 1.38 -3.92
N ASP A 87 14.80 1.57 -4.82
CA ASP A 87 15.03 0.69 -5.97
C ASP A 87 16.13 -0.32 -5.64
N LEU A 88 15.76 -1.45 -5.04
CA LEU A 88 16.67 -2.52 -4.73
C LEU A 88 16.64 -3.62 -5.78
N GLU A 89 17.76 -4.35 -5.93
CA GLU A 89 17.79 -5.57 -6.73
C GLU A 89 16.89 -6.64 -6.07
N PRO A 90 15.86 -7.15 -6.75
CA PRO A 90 15.00 -8.19 -6.20
C PRO A 90 15.81 -9.47 -5.89
N SER A 91 15.39 -10.20 -4.85
CA SER A 91 15.98 -11.52 -4.55
C SER A 91 15.68 -12.51 -5.67
N PRO A 92 16.63 -13.42 -6.02
CA PRO A 92 16.43 -14.42 -7.07
C PRO A 92 15.28 -15.40 -6.80
N VAL A 93 14.74 -15.44 -5.59
CA VAL A 93 13.59 -16.30 -5.25
C VAL A 93 12.25 -15.69 -5.66
N ILE A 94 12.19 -14.39 -5.98
CA ILE A 94 10.93 -13.68 -6.20
C ILE A 94 10.16 -14.23 -7.40
N GLY A 95 10.78 -14.28 -8.58
CA GLY A 95 10.15 -14.84 -9.77
C GLY A 95 9.64 -16.28 -9.55
N PRO A 96 10.50 -17.22 -9.15
CA PRO A 96 10.06 -18.59 -8.87
C PRO A 96 8.95 -18.72 -7.82
N VAL A 97 8.91 -17.87 -6.78
CA VAL A 97 7.82 -17.88 -5.79
C VAL A 97 6.54 -17.28 -6.37
N CYS A 98 6.64 -16.26 -7.23
CA CYS A 98 5.49 -15.73 -7.98
C CYS A 98 4.85 -16.79 -8.87
N ASP A 99 5.64 -17.71 -9.45
CA ASP A 99 5.16 -18.76 -10.35
C ASP A 99 4.44 -19.91 -9.64
N ILE A 100 4.44 -19.94 -8.29
CA ILE A 100 3.71 -20.97 -7.53
C ILE A 100 2.22 -20.65 -7.53
N ARG A 101 1.47 -21.28 -8.45
CA ARG A 101 0.06 -21.01 -8.69
C ARG A 101 -0.80 -21.06 -7.42
N ASN A 102 -0.62 -22.08 -6.59
CA ASN A 102 -1.40 -22.22 -5.37
C ASN A 102 -1.11 -21.14 -4.31
N MET A 103 -0.01 -20.43 -4.42
CA MET A 103 0.28 -19.26 -3.57
C MET A 103 -0.33 -17.97 -4.15
N THR A 104 -0.35 -17.80 -5.46
CA THR A 104 -0.86 -16.60 -6.14
C THR A 104 -2.38 -16.56 -6.26
N THR A 105 -3.02 -17.71 -6.42
CA THR A 105 -4.47 -17.83 -6.61
C THR A 105 -5.25 -18.05 -5.31
N ALA A 106 -4.58 -18.41 -4.21
CA ALA A 106 -5.19 -18.48 -2.91
C ALA A 106 -5.62 -17.08 -2.43
N TYR A 107 -6.92 -16.89 -2.27
CA TYR A 107 -7.49 -15.65 -1.77
C TYR A 107 -7.17 -15.44 -0.28
N THR A 108 -7.87 -14.55 0.38
CA THR A 108 -7.66 -14.30 1.81
C THR A 108 -7.80 -15.59 2.63
N PRO A 109 -6.84 -15.93 3.50
CA PRO A 109 -6.81 -17.20 4.23
C PRO A 109 -7.79 -17.20 5.42
N TYR A 110 -9.09 -16.94 5.16
CA TYR A 110 -10.13 -16.98 6.19
C TYR A 110 -10.43 -18.39 6.69
N GLN A 111 -10.25 -19.38 5.82
CA GLN A 111 -10.44 -20.80 6.11
C GLN A 111 -9.07 -21.44 6.30
N PRO A 112 -8.61 -21.59 7.56
CA PRO A 112 -7.26 -22.11 7.84
C PRO A 112 -7.05 -23.51 7.27
N GLU A 113 -8.09 -24.31 7.19
CA GLU A 113 -8.07 -25.66 6.63
C GLU A 113 -7.74 -25.72 5.14
N LEU A 114 -7.98 -24.62 4.40
CA LEU A 114 -7.74 -24.53 2.96
C LEU A 114 -6.50 -23.70 2.60
N SER A 115 -5.85 -23.05 3.58
CA SER A 115 -4.83 -22.02 3.33
C SER A 115 -3.65 -22.09 4.28
N GLN A 116 -3.27 -23.29 4.73
CA GLN A 116 -2.16 -23.44 5.68
C GLN A 116 -0.83 -22.93 5.11
N GLY A 117 -0.57 -23.12 3.83
CA GLY A 117 0.63 -22.65 3.17
C GLY A 117 0.76 -21.12 3.21
N THR A 118 -0.29 -20.41 2.80
CA THR A 118 -0.35 -18.95 2.87
C THR A 118 -0.21 -18.44 4.31
N LEU A 119 -0.88 -19.08 5.27
CA LEU A 119 -0.77 -18.70 6.69
C LEU A 119 0.63 -18.92 7.25
N ILE A 120 1.35 -19.96 6.81
CA ILE A 120 2.74 -20.18 7.20
C ILE A 120 3.66 -19.13 6.55
N ALA A 121 3.45 -18.77 5.29
CA ALA A 121 4.21 -17.72 4.61
C ALA A 121 4.03 -16.36 5.32
N HIS A 122 2.82 -15.99 5.70
CA HIS A 122 2.56 -14.78 6.50
C HIS A 122 3.19 -14.86 7.90
N TRP A 123 3.20 -16.05 8.52
CA TRP A 123 3.89 -16.26 9.79
C TRP A 123 5.39 -16.02 9.67
N ILE A 124 6.02 -16.46 8.58
CA ILE A 124 7.44 -16.21 8.28
C ILE A 124 7.68 -14.71 8.18
N TYR A 125 6.86 -13.99 7.40
CA TYR A 125 6.95 -12.54 7.28
C TYR A 125 6.86 -11.85 8.65
N GLN A 126 5.81 -12.14 9.44
CA GLN A 126 5.63 -11.56 10.77
C GLN A 126 6.82 -11.81 11.70
N CYS A 127 7.33 -13.04 11.73
CA CYS A 127 8.48 -13.40 12.56
C CYS A 127 9.75 -12.67 12.12
N SER A 128 9.96 -12.51 10.82
CA SER A 128 11.11 -11.80 10.27
C SER A 128 11.05 -10.31 10.61
N MET A 129 9.89 -9.69 10.44
CA MET A 129 9.68 -8.28 10.82
C MET A 129 9.79 -8.07 12.35
N ALA A 130 9.28 -9.00 13.16
CA ALA A 130 9.43 -8.95 14.61
C ALA A 130 10.92 -8.99 15.04
N ARG A 131 11.75 -9.79 14.36
CA ARG A 131 13.21 -9.83 14.60
C ARG A 131 13.92 -8.53 14.19
N LEU A 132 13.55 -7.97 13.04
CA LEU A 132 14.10 -6.70 12.57
C LEU A 132 13.75 -5.55 13.51
N THR A 133 12.50 -5.45 13.91
CA THR A 133 11.96 -4.30 14.66
C THR A 133 12.06 -4.44 16.19
N GLY A 134 12.21 -5.68 16.68
CA GLY A 134 12.16 -6.00 18.11
C GLY A 134 10.74 -5.93 18.70
N PHE A 135 9.71 -5.83 17.88
CA PHE A 135 8.31 -5.78 18.32
C PHE A 135 7.72 -7.17 18.51
N GLU A 136 6.89 -7.34 19.52
CA GLU A 136 6.31 -8.63 19.88
C GLU A 136 5.12 -9.02 18.99
N ALA A 137 4.44 -8.04 18.40
CA ALA A 137 3.30 -8.26 17.50
C ALA A 137 3.41 -7.39 16.26
N VAL A 138 3.66 -8.04 15.12
CA VAL A 138 3.63 -7.44 13.78
C VAL A 138 2.52 -8.13 13.01
N ASN A 139 1.70 -7.39 12.27
CA ASN A 139 0.59 -7.96 11.50
C ASN A 139 1.03 -8.53 10.14
N ALA A 140 0.10 -9.15 9.42
CA ALA A 140 0.37 -9.78 8.13
C ALA A 140 0.42 -8.80 6.96
N SER A 141 0.15 -7.55 7.12
CA SER A 141 0.41 -6.35 6.30
C SER A 141 -0.72 -5.32 6.34
N LEU A 142 -0.42 -4.13 5.87
CA LEU A 142 -1.35 -3.10 5.44
C LEU A 142 -1.10 -2.78 3.96
N TYR A 143 -1.75 -1.73 3.40
CA TYR A 143 -1.63 -1.43 1.98
C TYR A 143 -0.28 -0.81 1.63
N ASP A 144 0.12 0.22 2.35
CA ASP A 144 1.32 1.02 2.12
C ASP A 144 1.72 1.79 3.39
N ARG A 145 2.82 2.55 3.32
CA ARG A 145 3.32 3.37 4.43
C ARG A 145 2.32 4.44 4.87
N SER A 146 1.75 5.19 3.94
CA SER A 146 0.84 6.30 4.25
C SER A 146 -0.42 5.82 4.96
N THR A 147 -1.04 4.76 4.45
CA THR A 147 -2.18 4.08 5.09
C THR A 147 -1.79 3.54 6.47
N SER A 148 -0.58 2.98 6.59
CA SER A 148 -0.08 2.45 7.87
C SER A 148 0.13 3.54 8.91
N ILE A 149 0.59 4.73 8.52
CA ILE A 149 0.72 5.88 9.42
C ILE A 149 -0.65 6.30 9.93
N PHE A 150 -1.65 6.45 9.03
CA PHE A 150 -3.00 6.81 9.44
C PHE A 150 -3.62 5.78 10.39
N GLU A 151 -3.50 4.49 10.07
CA GLU A 151 -3.98 3.41 10.94
C GLU A 151 -3.21 3.38 12.28
N GLY A 152 -1.94 3.76 12.28
CA GLY A 152 -1.13 3.93 13.51
C GLY A 152 -1.69 5.04 14.40
N ILE A 153 -2.02 6.18 13.81
CA ILE A 153 -2.69 7.30 14.49
C ILE A 153 -4.04 6.83 15.06
N CYS A 154 -4.86 6.19 14.25
CA CYS A 154 -6.15 5.66 14.68
C CYS A 154 -6.03 4.62 15.79
N ALA A 155 -5.02 3.73 15.76
CA ALA A 155 -4.74 2.78 16.82
C ALA A 155 -4.33 3.47 18.11
N ALA A 156 -3.48 4.48 18.04
CA ALA A 156 -3.06 5.29 19.19
C ALA A 156 -4.25 6.03 19.84
N ILE A 157 -5.14 6.62 19.03
CA ILE A 157 -6.38 7.26 19.46
C ILE A 157 -7.26 6.25 20.20
N ARG A 158 -7.43 5.04 19.66
CA ARG A 158 -8.19 3.95 20.33
C ARG A 158 -7.59 3.52 21.67
N MET A 159 -6.26 3.64 21.82
CA MET A 159 -5.54 3.36 23.08
C MET A 159 -5.60 4.52 24.05
N SER A 160 -5.90 5.74 23.61
CA SER A 160 -5.85 7.00 24.36
C SER A 160 -7.26 7.57 24.55
N ARG A 161 -7.96 7.12 25.58
CA ARG A 161 -9.38 7.44 25.81
C ARG A 161 -9.70 8.95 25.73
N GLY A 162 -10.61 9.32 24.82
CA GLY A 162 -11.14 10.68 24.68
C GLY A 162 -10.20 11.68 24.01
N LYS A 163 -9.06 11.23 23.48
CA LYS A 163 -8.08 12.05 22.77
C LYS A 163 -8.16 11.78 21.27
N THR A 164 -8.03 12.81 20.44
CA THR A 164 -8.21 12.73 18.97
C THR A 164 -7.11 13.45 18.18
N ALA A 165 -6.21 14.18 18.84
CA ALA A 165 -5.14 14.91 18.18
C ALA A 165 -3.89 14.05 17.97
N ALA A 166 -3.23 14.24 16.83
CA ALA A 166 -1.96 13.64 16.47
C ALA A 166 -0.98 14.73 16.03
N ILE A 167 0.21 14.76 16.60
CA ILE A 167 1.30 15.59 16.09
C ILE A 167 2.02 14.83 14.99
N ILE A 168 2.18 15.48 13.83
CA ILE A 168 2.89 14.96 12.65
C ILE A 168 3.95 15.95 12.20
N PRO A 169 5.20 15.51 11.98
CA PRO A 169 6.26 16.39 11.52
C PRO A 169 6.21 16.59 9.99
N GLU A 170 6.59 17.75 9.52
CA GLU A 170 6.76 18.05 8.10
C GLU A 170 8.00 17.36 7.50
N THR A 171 8.78 16.67 8.32
CA THR A 171 9.89 15.81 7.90
C THR A 171 9.46 14.42 7.40
N LEU A 172 8.16 14.10 7.38
CA LEU A 172 7.60 12.97 6.64
C LEU A 172 7.64 13.25 5.13
N TYR A 173 7.49 12.20 4.32
CA TYR A 173 7.39 12.39 2.86
C TYR A 173 6.11 13.17 2.50
N PRO A 174 6.15 14.08 1.51
CA PRO A 174 4.99 14.88 1.12
C PRO A 174 3.75 14.05 0.80
N GLY A 175 3.90 12.95 0.06
CA GLY A 175 2.79 12.06 -0.25
C GLY A 175 2.13 11.43 0.98
N ASP A 176 2.92 11.12 2.04
CA ASP A 176 2.34 10.65 3.31
C ASP A 176 1.50 11.76 3.96
N LEU A 177 1.98 13.00 3.95
CA LEU A 177 1.27 14.15 4.53
C LEU A 177 -0.05 14.44 3.79
N GLU A 178 -0.07 14.32 2.46
CA GLU A 178 -1.27 14.50 1.64
C GLU A 178 -2.31 13.41 1.91
N VAL A 179 -1.88 12.14 1.99
CA VAL A 179 -2.77 11.02 2.34
C VAL A 179 -3.34 11.19 3.75
N LEU A 180 -2.52 11.59 4.72
CA LEU A 180 -2.98 11.83 6.09
C LEU A 180 -4.01 12.97 6.13
N ALA A 181 -3.79 14.06 5.41
CA ALA A 181 -4.74 15.17 5.31
C ALA A 181 -6.07 14.69 4.73
N THR A 182 -6.04 13.96 3.59
CA THR A 182 -7.24 13.43 2.93
C THR A 182 -8.02 12.45 3.82
N LEU A 183 -7.32 11.54 4.52
CA LEU A 183 -7.96 10.55 5.37
C LEU A 183 -8.52 11.13 6.66
N SER A 184 -7.92 12.19 7.20
CA SER A 184 -8.40 12.87 8.41
C SER A 184 -9.57 13.84 8.15
N GLU A 185 -9.70 14.34 6.92
CA GLU A 185 -10.77 15.23 6.52
C GLU A 185 -12.14 14.62 6.82
N GLU A 186 -13.06 15.42 7.35
CA GLU A 186 -14.42 15.00 7.79
C GLU A 186 -14.45 13.92 8.89
N THR A 187 -13.30 13.63 9.53
CA THR A 187 -13.22 12.75 10.70
C THR A 187 -13.06 13.55 12.01
N GLU A 188 -12.98 12.86 13.15
CA GLU A 188 -12.63 13.48 14.43
C GLU A 188 -11.11 13.57 14.66
N VAL A 189 -10.28 13.11 13.73
CA VAL A 189 -8.82 13.14 13.84
C VAL A 189 -8.31 14.54 13.55
N GLU A 190 -7.64 15.15 14.53
CA GLU A 190 -6.97 16.44 14.40
C GLU A 190 -5.49 16.24 14.13
N LEU A 191 -4.98 16.76 13.01
CA LEU A 191 -3.55 16.73 12.67
C LEU A 191 -2.90 18.04 13.04
N ILE A 192 -1.90 18.01 13.92
CA ILE A 192 -1.09 19.17 14.34
C ILE A 192 0.27 19.02 13.67
N ARG A 193 0.61 19.92 12.74
CA ARG A 193 1.89 19.92 12.02
C ARG A 193 2.98 20.58 12.84
N VAL A 194 4.20 20.02 12.77
CA VAL A 194 5.42 20.57 13.37
C VAL A 194 6.46 20.73 12.26
N PRO A 195 7.07 21.91 12.10
CA PRO A 195 8.01 22.18 11.02
C PRO A 195 9.34 21.43 11.19
N ALA A 196 10.09 21.36 10.09
CA ALA A 196 11.50 21.02 10.11
C ALA A 196 12.32 22.23 10.57
N ASN A 197 13.39 21.98 11.30
CA ASN A 197 14.38 23.02 11.61
C ASN A 197 15.25 23.31 10.37
N ALA A 198 15.25 24.55 9.89
CA ALA A 198 15.91 24.93 8.64
C ALA A 198 17.42 24.70 8.63
N ALA A 199 18.10 24.72 9.77
CA ALA A 199 19.53 24.50 9.86
C ALA A 199 19.91 23.03 9.89
N THR A 200 19.06 22.18 10.51
CA THR A 200 19.39 20.77 10.72
C THR A 200 18.65 19.82 9.79
N GLY A 201 17.54 20.26 9.17
CA GLY A 201 16.64 19.41 8.36
C GLY A 201 15.89 18.34 9.16
N CYS A 202 16.03 18.32 10.48
CA CYS A 202 15.32 17.43 11.40
C CYS A 202 14.10 18.13 12.01
N ILE A 203 13.28 17.38 12.75
CA ILE A 203 12.12 17.93 13.47
C ILE A 203 12.57 19.10 14.36
N ASP A 204 11.87 20.23 14.29
CA ASP A 204 12.09 21.33 15.22
C ASP A 204 11.57 20.95 16.61
N PHE A 205 12.52 20.61 17.48
CA PHE A 205 12.21 20.05 18.80
C PHE A 205 11.57 21.09 19.76
N ASP A 206 11.89 22.35 19.59
CA ASP A 206 11.29 23.42 20.39
C ASP A 206 9.85 23.68 19.95
N ALA A 207 9.61 23.74 18.62
CA ALA A 207 8.25 23.80 18.08
C ALA A 207 7.43 22.56 18.49
N LEU A 208 8.03 21.38 18.50
CA LEU A 208 7.37 20.15 18.95
C LEU A 208 6.93 20.23 20.41
N LYS A 209 7.79 20.70 21.33
CA LYS A 209 7.43 20.88 22.74
C LYS A 209 6.26 21.84 22.92
N VAL A 210 6.30 22.98 22.20
CA VAL A 210 5.20 23.96 22.22
C VAL A 210 3.90 23.31 21.74
N ALA A 211 3.93 22.52 20.68
CA ALA A 211 2.76 21.82 20.16
C ALA A 211 2.22 20.77 21.13
N VAL A 212 3.11 20.03 21.81
CA VAL A 212 2.73 19.06 22.86
C VAL A 212 2.02 19.77 24.00
N ASP A 213 2.62 20.82 24.58
CA ASP A 213 2.06 21.55 25.70
C ASP A 213 0.70 22.19 25.38
N ALA A 214 0.55 22.75 24.17
CA ALA A 214 -0.68 23.38 23.70
C ALA A 214 -1.83 22.39 23.41
N SER A 215 -1.54 21.10 23.24
CA SER A 215 -2.52 20.08 22.86
C SER A 215 -2.66 18.92 23.83
N LEU A 216 -1.97 18.92 24.96
CA LEU A 216 -1.82 17.77 25.86
C LEU A 216 -3.15 17.18 26.34
N ASP A 217 -4.18 18.00 26.52
CA ASP A 217 -5.53 17.60 26.92
C ASP A 217 -6.22 16.69 25.90
N ARG A 218 -5.93 16.90 24.59
CA ARG A 218 -6.52 16.15 23.47
C ARG A 218 -5.51 15.36 22.66
N LEU A 219 -4.20 15.46 22.95
CA LEU A 219 -3.13 14.78 22.21
C LEU A 219 -3.10 13.28 22.53
N ALA A 220 -3.27 12.45 21.52
CA ALA A 220 -3.20 11.00 21.59
C ALA A 220 -1.81 10.45 21.23
N VAL A 221 -1.11 11.09 20.26
CA VAL A 221 0.07 10.49 19.64
C VAL A 221 1.03 11.53 19.04
N ILE A 222 2.31 11.20 19.11
CA ILE A 222 3.38 11.85 18.35
C ILE A 222 3.87 10.85 17.30
N VAL A 223 3.85 11.25 16.02
CA VAL A 223 4.39 10.48 14.90
C VAL A 223 5.77 11.04 14.54
N PHE A 224 6.73 10.20 14.25
CA PHE A 224 8.05 10.63 13.78
C PHE A 224 8.72 9.56 12.92
N PRO A 225 9.48 9.93 11.86
CA PRO A 225 10.31 9.00 11.10
C PRO A 225 11.62 8.69 11.85
N GLN A 226 12.20 7.51 11.63
CA GLN A 226 13.56 7.21 12.08
C GLN A 226 14.59 7.88 11.16
N VAL A 227 14.34 7.83 9.86
CA VAL A 227 15.05 8.60 8.84
C VAL A 227 14.01 9.41 8.08
N ASN A 228 14.25 10.68 7.91
CA ASN A 228 13.27 11.63 7.41
C ASN A 228 13.36 11.87 5.90
N THR A 229 12.50 12.74 5.38
CA THR A 229 12.39 13.07 3.95
C THR A 229 13.68 13.65 3.32
N PHE A 230 14.63 14.10 4.12
CA PHE A 230 15.95 14.57 3.66
C PHE A 230 17.05 13.51 3.77
N GLY A 231 16.72 12.29 4.19
CA GLY A 231 17.69 11.21 4.42
C GLY A 231 18.42 11.27 5.77
N LEU A 232 17.96 12.09 6.70
CA LEU A 232 18.60 12.38 7.99
C LEU A 232 18.01 11.53 9.12
N ILE A 233 18.86 11.09 10.05
CA ILE A 233 18.43 10.38 11.26
C ILE A 233 17.83 11.37 12.25
N GLU A 234 16.59 11.14 12.69
CA GLU A 234 15.93 11.91 13.73
C GLU A 234 16.38 11.49 15.15
N SER A 235 16.20 12.37 16.12
CA SER A 235 16.50 12.12 17.53
C SER A 235 15.47 11.21 18.19
N VAL A 236 15.36 9.96 17.70
CA VAL A 236 14.28 9.01 18.07
C VAL A 236 14.18 8.73 19.55
N ASP A 237 15.29 8.81 20.31
CA ASP A 237 15.28 8.61 21.77
C ASP A 237 14.57 9.74 22.49
N GLU A 238 14.89 10.98 22.14
CA GLU A 238 14.29 12.17 22.72
C GLU A 238 12.81 12.26 22.36
N LEU A 239 12.46 11.96 21.10
CA LEU A 239 11.08 11.93 20.60
C LEU A 239 10.24 10.88 21.36
N THR A 240 10.78 9.68 21.54
CA THR A 240 10.10 8.59 22.26
C THR A 240 9.96 8.91 23.75
N ASN A 241 10.98 9.47 24.36
CA ASN A 241 10.95 9.88 25.77
C ASN A 241 9.95 11.01 26.00
N LEU A 242 9.92 12.04 25.14
CA LEU A 242 8.94 13.12 25.21
C LEU A 242 7.50 12.60 25.15
N ALA A 243 7.22 11.66 24.23
CA ALA A 243 5.90 11.03 24.16
C ALA A 243 5.55 10.29 25.46
N ALA A 244 6.49 9.52 26.01
CA ALA A 244 6.30 8.77 27.25
C ALA A 244 6.11 9.66 28.48
N GLU A 245 6.88 10.75 28.60
CA GLU A 245 6.80 11.74 29.67
C GLU A 245 5.47 12.53 29.61
N SER A 246 5.01 12.83 28.41
CA SER A 246 3.73 13.50 28.17
C SER A 246 2.51 12.56 28.30
N GLY A 247 2.74 11.25 28.53
CA GLY A 247 1.67 10.27 28.64
C GLY A 247 0.87 10.06 27.36
N VAL A 248 1.48 10.32 26.20
CA VAL A 248 0.91 10.09 24.86
C VAL A 248 1.61 8.93 24.18
N LYS A 249 1.03 8.41 23.08
CA LYS A 249 1.61 7.31 22.33
C LYS A 249 2.64 7.81 21.32
N SER A 250 3.61 6.96 21.00
CA SER A 250 4.57 7.18 19.92
C SER A 250 4.30 6.24 18.73
N VAL A 251 4.31 6.78 17.52
CA VAL A 251 4.29 6.04 16.26
C VAL A 251 5.58 6.31 15.52
N ALA A 252 6.45 5.31 15.43
CA ALA A 252 7.69 5.39 14.69
C ALA A 252 7.51 4.91 13.25
N VAL A 253 7.82 5.77 12.28
CA VAL A 253 7.84 5.42 10.85
C VAL A 253 9.24 4.93 10.50
N ILE A 254 9.34 3.67 10.05
CA ILE A 254 10.63 3.00 9.85
C ILE A 254 10.73 2.33 8.48
N ASP A 255 11.97 2.13 8.05
CA ASP A 255 12.31 1.24 6.95
C ASP A 255 13.00 0.00 7.52
N PRO A 256 12.46 -1.22 7.29
CA PRO A 256 13.00 -2.44 7.86
C PRO A 256 14.41 -2.80 7.33
N LEU A 257 14.80 -2.36 6.12
CA LEU A 257 16.16 -2.54 5.62
C LEU A 257 17.19 -1.88 6.52
N LEU A 258 16.87 -0.70 7.03
CA LEU A 258 17.78 0.08 7.86
C LEU A 258 17.99 -0.53 9.25
N LEU A 259 17.17 -1.51 9.64
CA LEU A 259 17.24 -2.22 10.92
C LEU A 259 18.05 -3.53 10.85
N THR A 260 18.73 -3.77 9.74
CA THR A 260 19.54 -4.99 9.55
C THR A 260 20.86 -4.93 10.32
N LYS A 261 21.68 -5.98 10.20
CA LYS A 261 23.03 -6.03 10.77
C LYS A 261 23.88 -4.86 10.26
N GLY A 262 24.47 -4.08 11.18
CA GLY A 262 25.23 -2.87 10.85
C GLY A 262 24.36 -1.65 10.52
N GLY A 263 23.05 -1.77 10.67
CA GLY A 263 22.09 -0.71 10.48
C GLY A 263 21.75 0.05 11.76
N LEU A 264 20.59 0.71 11.76
CA LEU A 264 20.09 1.50 12.87
C LEU A 264 19.48 0.61 13.97
N LYS A 265 19.45 1.12 15.18
CA LYS A 265 18.83 0.42 16.31
C LYS A 265 17.34 0.20 16.07
N PRO A 266 16.78 -0.91 16.56
CA PRO A 266 15.37 -1.21 16.36
C PRO A 266 14.48 -0.30 17.20
N PRO A 267 13.25 -0.01 16.72
CA PRO A 267 12.32 0.89 17.44
C PRO A 267 11.89 0.37 18.83
N SER A 268 12.06 -0.90 19.12
CA SER A 268 11.88 -1.44 20.47
C SER A 268 12.91 -0.90 21.49
N GLU A 269 14.01 -0.32 21.01
CA GLU A 269 15.11 0.23 21.82
C GLU A 269 15.15 1.78 21.79
N PHE A 270 14.12 2.46 21.24
CA PHE A 270 14.07 3.91 21.23
C PHE A 270 13.77 4.45 22.64
N GLY A 271 14.54 5.43 23.07
CA GLY A 271 14.44 6.01 24.41
C GLY A 271 14.53 4.94 25.50
N GLU A 272 13.86 5.20 26.63
CA GLU A 272 13.87 4.31 27.79
C GLU A 272 12.91 3.12 27.68
N LYS A 273 11.82 3.25 26.89
CA LYS A 273 10.70 2.28 26.86
C LYS A 273 10.45 1.64 25.48
N GLY A 274 11.12 2.09 24.42
CA GLY A 274 10.81 1.76 23.06
C GLY A 274 9.55 2.50 22.55
N ALA A 275 9.37 2.53 21.22
CA ALA A 275 8.16 3.07 20.62
C ALA A 275 6.94 2.19 20.95
N ASP A 276 5.72 2.79 20.96
CA ASP A 276 4.46 2.07 21.21
C ASP A 276 3.97 1.33 19.96
N ILE A 277 4.08 1.99 18.80
CA ILE A 277 3.59 1.51 17.50
C ILE A 277 4.68 1.75 16.47
N ILE A 278 4.84 0.82 15.54
CA ILE A 278 5.67 0.98 14.34
C ILE A 278 4.83 0.87 13.08
N VAL A 279 5.20 1.69 12.09
CA VAL A 279 4.64 1.66 10.75
C VAL A 279 5.75 1.87 9.73
N GLY A 280 5.54 1.53 8.47
CA GLY A 280 6.56 1.72 7.45
C GLY A 280 6.20 1.09 6.12
N GLU A 281 7.20 1.01 5.24
CA GLU A 281 7.12 0.37 3.92
C GLU A 281 8.12 -0.78 3.83
N ALA A 282 7.69 -1.90 3.26
CA ALA A 282 8.55 -3.08 3.11
C ALA A 282 8.56 -3.66 1.68
N GLN A 283 7.89 -3.05 0.71
CA GLN A 283 7.81 -3.50 -0.68
C GLN A 283 9.19 -3.74 -1.29
N HIS A 284 10.11 -2.79 -1.12
CA HIS A 284 11.46 -2.79 -1.71
C HIS A 284 12.33 -3.97 -1.26
N LEU A 285 11.96 -4.67 -0.19
CA LEU A 285 12.65 -5.91 0.21
C LEU A 285 12.42 -7.07 -0.75
N ALA A 286 11.39 -7.00 -1.61
CA ALA A 286 11.05 -8.04 -2.57
C ALA A 286 10.87 -7.52 -4.00
N LEU A 287 10.27 -6.35 -4.18
CA LEU A 287 9.87 -5.82 -5.47
C LEU A 287 10.70 -4.60 -5.86
N ALA A 288 10.88 -4.42 -7.15
CA ALA A 288 11.35 -3.19 -7.75
C ALA A 288 10.31 -2.05 -7.57
N PRO A 289 10.58 -0.81 -8.02
CA PRO A 289 9.66 0.32 -7.85
C PRO A 289 8.25 0.12 -8.41
N ASN A 290 8.07 -0.66 -9.47
CA ASN A 290 6.78 -1.01 -10.09
C ASN A 290 5.83 0.20 -10.30
N PHE A 291 6.36 1.34 -10.69
CA PHE A 291 5.61 2.59 -10.81
C PHE A 291 4.82 2.96 -9.52
N GLY A 292 5.37 2.58 -8.36
CA GLY A 292 4.82 2.90 -7.04
C GLY A 292 3.96 1.84 -6.37
N GLY A 293 3.79 0.67 -6.97
CA GLY A 293 2.96 -0.36 -6.34
C GLY A 293 3.05 -1.75 -6.95
N PRO A 294 2.51 -2.78 -6.27
CA PRO A 294 1.84 -2.71 -4.96
C PRO A 294 2.81 -2.41 -3.81
N GLY A 295 2.38 -1.57 -2.84
CA GLY A 295 3.12 -1.34 -1.61
C GLY A 295 3.03 -2.51 -0.64
N LEU A 296 3.73 -2.40 0.50
CA LEU A 296 3.59 -3.34 1.62
C LEU A 296 3.70 -2.58 2.95
N GLY A 297 2.56 -2.10 3.44
CA GLY A 297 2.51 -1.39 4.70
C GLY A 297 2.89 -2.29 5.89
N LEU A 298 3.93 -1.91 6.59
CA LEU A 298 4.33 -2.53 7.85
C LEU A 298 3.54 -1.93 9.00
N PHE A 299 3.09 -2.78 9.93
CA PHE A 299 2.43 -2.34 11.16
C PHE A 299 2.76 -3.28 12.32
N GLY A 300 3.17 -2.72 13.43
CA GLY A 300 3.46 -3.48 14.65
C GLY A 300 3.12 -2.71 15.93
N VAL A 301 2.79 -3.46 16.96
CA VAL A 301 2.45 -2.93 18.29
C VAL A 301 3.15 -3.69 19.40
N ARG A 302 3.34 -3.04 20.55
CA ARG A 302 3.82 -3.72 21.74
C ARG A 302 2.77 -4.71 22.25
N PHE A 303 3.23 -5.85 22.73
CA PHE A 303 2.38 -6.92 23.26
C PHE A 303 3.02 -7.64 24.42
N SER A 304 2.23 -7.88 25.45
CA SER A 304 2.59 -8.80 26.53
C SER A 304 1.37 -9.57 27.00
N SER A 305 1.58 -10.64 27.75
CA SER A 305 0.48 -11.39 28.35
C SER A 305 -0.37 -10.55 29.32
N LYS A 306 0.21 -9.48 29.88
CA LYS A 306 -0.44 -8.56 30.82
C LYS A 306 -1.08 -7.36 30.14
N ASP A 307 -0.54 -6.91 28.99
CA ASP A 307 -1.08 -5.81 28.19
C ASP A 307 -1.32 -6.26 26.74
N ARG A 308 -2.59 -6.34 26.36
CA ARG A 308 -3.08 -6.72 25.02
C ARG A 308 -3.74 -5.56 24.30
N ASN A 309 -3.64 -4.34 24.82
CA ASN A 309 -4.35 -3.18 24.28
C ASN A 309 -3.87 -2.86 22.86
N GLY A 310 -2.56 -2.92 22.57
CA GLY A 310 -1.99 -2.71 21.26
C GLY A 310 -2.63 -3.62 20.20
N VAL A 311 -2.62 -4.94 20.40
CA VAL A 311 -3.21 -5.90 19.45
C VAL A 311 -4.72 -5.71 19.29
N ARG A 312 -5.45 -5.33 20.34
CA ARG A 312 -6.89 -5.03 20.26
C ARG A 312 -7.21 -3.74 19.52
N ALA A 313 -6.29 -2.78 19.55
CA ALA A 313 -6.42 -1.51 18.83
C ALA A 313 -5.92 -1.58 17.39
N ALA A 314 -5.06 -2.54 17.06
CA ALA A 314 -4.41 -2.67 15.77
C ALA A 314 -5.39 -3.02 14.65
N PRO A 315 -5.17 -2.48 13.44
CA PRO A 315 -5.82 -2.91 12.20
C PRO A 315 -5.18 -4.17 11.65
N GLY A 316 -5.80 -4.72 10.60
CA GLY A 316 -5.25 -5.84 9.85
C GLY A 316 -5.23 -7.15 10.63
N ARG A 317 -4.51 -8.14 10.12
CA ARG A 317 -4.54 -9.50 10.63
C ARG A 317 -3.23 -9.94 11.23
N PHE A 318 -3.32 -10.58 12.38
CA PHE A 318 -2.22 -11.33 12.97
C PHE A 318 -2.44 -12.81 12.70
N ILE A 319 -1.35 -13.52 12.41
CA ILE A 319 -1.37 -14.97 12.30
C ILE A 319 -0.90 -15.55 13.65
N GLY A 320 -1.66 -16.50 14.16
CA GLY A 320 -1.40 -17.17 15.43
C GLY A 320 -1.15 -18.66 15.28
N LYS A 321 -0.67 -19.29 16.35
CA LYS A 321 -0.55 -20.74 16.47
C LYS A 321 -1.82 -21.32 17.06
N ALA A 322 -2.25 -22.46 16.51
CA ALA A 322 -3.35 -23.26 17.03
C ALA A 322 -3.03 -24.75 16.93
N LYS A 323 -3.91 -25.58 17.45
CA LYS A 323 -3.93 -27.02 17.22
C LYS A 323 -5.15 -27.38 16.39
N ASP A 324 -4.98 -28.28 15.43
CA ASP A 324 -6.10 -28.86 14.68
C ASP A 324 -6.85 -29.93 15.53
N SER A 325 -7.90 -30.49 14.97
CA SER A 325 -8.70 -31.54 15.65
C SER A 325 -7.91 -32.83 15.98
N SER A 326 -6.77 -33.03 15.31
CA SER A 326 -5.85 -34.14 15.55
C SER A 326 -4.69 -33.78 16.50
N GLY A 327 -4.67 -32.54 17.04
CA GLY A 327 -3.62 -32.06 17.92
C GLY A 327 -2.33 -31.61 17.22
N ARG A 328 -2.30 -31.52 15.88
CA ARG A 328 -1.17 -31.03 15.10
C ARG A 328 -1.09 -29.52 15.15
N ASP A 329 0.12 -28.98 15.09
CA ASP A 329 0.34 -27.52 15.01
C ASP A 329 -0.16 -26.98 13.66
N CYS A 330 -0.96 -25.93 13.73
CA CYS A 330 -1.46 -25.22 12.57
C CYS A 330 -1.35 -23.68 12.75
N ARG A 331 -1.64 -22.93 11.72
CA ARG A 331 -1.72 -21.48 11.72
C ARG A 331 -3.15 -21.04 11.49
N VAL A 332 -3.54 -19.94 12.16
CA VAL A 332 -4.89 -19.38 12.05
C VAL A 332 -4.81 -17.85 12.05
N GLY A 333 -5.76 -17.20 11.39
CA GLY A 333 -5.96 -15.76 11.56
C GLY A 333 -6.49 -15.47 12.97
N VAL A 334 -5.85 -14.52 13.66
CA VAL A 334 -6.32 -14.06 14.98
C VAL A 334 -7.56 -13.20 14.77
N LEU A 335 -8.67 -13.55 15.42
CA LEU A 335 -9.91 -12.80 15.34
C LEU A 335 -9.77 -11.45 16.06
N SER A 336 -9.91 -10.37 15.31
CA SER A 336 -9.90 -9.00 15.83
C SER A 336 -11.29 -8.38 15.74
N THR A 337 -11.70 -7.64 16.78
CA THR A 337 -12.97 -6.91 16.79
C THR A 337 -12.97 -5.69 15.86
N ARG A 338 -11.82 -5.32 15.32
CA ARG A 338 -11.67 -4.21 14.37
C ARG A 338 -11.88 -4.64 12.93
N GLU A 339 -11.85 -5.94 12.67
CA GLU A 339 -12.09 -6.50 11.35
C GLU A 339 -13.58 -6.52 11.02
N GLN A 340 -13.89 -6.13 9.78
CA GLN A 340 -15.25 -5.97 9.26
C GLN A 340 -16.10 -7.26 9.33
N HIS A 341 -15.47 -8.43 9.15
CA HIS A 341 -16.16 -9.72 9.19
C HIS A 341 -16.52 -10.20 10.60
N ILE A 342 -15.94 -9.59 11.64
CA ILE A 342 -16.25 -9.92 13.04
C ILE A 342 -17.34 -9.02 13.62
N ARG A 343 -17.22 -7.69 13.42
CA ARG A 343 -18.20 -6.72 13.92
C ARG A 343 -18.37 -5.58 12.93
N LYS A 344 -19.26 -5.73 11.96
CA LYS A 344 -19.55 -4.76 10.89
C LYS A 344 -19.65 -3.31 11.39
N ASP A 345 -20.50 -3.08 12.37
CA ASP A 345 -20.84 -1.78 12.95
C ASP A 345 -19.77 -1.19 13.90
N LYS A 346 -18.75 -1.98 14.26
CA LYS A 346 -17.65 -1.59 15.15
C LYS A 346 -16.27 -1.73 14.50
N ALA A 347 -16.24 -2.13 13.25
CA ALA A 347 -15.02 -2.16 12.46
C ALA A 347 -14.54 -0.71 12.24
N THR A 348 -13.27 -0.47 12.48
CA THR A 348 -12.63 0.85 12.37
C THR A 348 -11.49 0.83 11.35
N SER A 349 -11.39 -0.24 10.56
CA SER A 349 -10.46 -0.38 9.44
C SER A 349 -11.18 -1.10 8.30
N ASN A 350 -11.01 -0.61 7.07
CA ASN A 350 -11.56 -1.22 5.88
C ASN A 350 -10.60 -2.19 5.18
N ILE A 351 -9.46 -2.49 5.80
CA ILE A 351 -8.47 -3.42 5.28
C ILE A 351 -9.09 -4.81 5.18
N CYS A 352 -9.00 -5.42 3.98
CA CYS A 352 -9.56 -6.74 3.69
C CYS A 352 -8.43 -7.74 3.37
N SER A 353 -8.15 -7.96 2.09
CA SER A 353 -7.07 -8.88 1.65
C SER A 353 -5.68 -8.29 1.83
N ASN A 354 -5.57 -6.97 1.97
CA ASN A 354 -4.32 -6.21 2.07
C ASN A 354 -3.30 -6.60 0.99
N GLN A 355 -1.99 -6.50 1.29
CA GLN A 355 -0.90 -6.90 0.40
C GLN A 355 -0.30 -8.26 0.83
N ALA A 356 -1.17 -9.22 1.09
CA ALA A 356 -0.80 -10.55 1.59
C ALA A 356 0.21 -11.28 0.69
N PHE A 357 0.09 -11.13 -0.63
CA PHE A 357 1.00 -11.75 -1.57
C PHE A 357 2.39 -11.09 -1.52
N VAL A 358 2.48 -9.77 -1.46
CA VAL A 358 3.76 -9.06 -1.30
C VAL A 358 4.43 -9.44 0.02
N ALA A 359 3.66 -9.59 1.11
CA ALA A 359 4.18 -10.08 2.39
C ALA A 359 4.77 -11.51 2.27
N THR A 360 4.15 -12.37 1.46
CA THR A 360 4.67 -13.70 1.14
C THR A 360 6.03 -13.62 0.44
N LEU A 361 6.16 -12.75 -0.57
CA LEU A 361 7.40 -12.53 -1.30
C LEU A 361 8.50 -11.96 -0.42
N VAL A 362 8.19 -10.96 0.41
CA VAL A 362 9.14 -10.39 1.37
C VAL A 362 9.60 -11.45 2.38
N GLY A 363 8.69 -12.30 2.88
CA GLY A 363 9.06 -13.42 3.72
C GLY A 363 10.07 -14.37 3.06
N ALA A 364 9.88 -14.70 1.78
CA ALA A 364 10.80 -15.53 1.00
C ALA A 364 12.17 -14.85 0.79
N ALA A 365 12.16 -13.56 0.41
CA ALA A 365 13.38 -12.77 0.21
C ALA A 365 14.21 -12.66 1.51
N LEU A 366 13.54 -12.47 2.65
CA LEU A 366 14.23 -12.38 3.95
C LEU A 366 14.86 -13.71 4.39
N LEU A 367 14.24 -14.84 4.05
CA LEU A 367 14.84 -16.16 4.30
C LEU A 367 16.07 -16.42 3.41
N GLU A 368 16.07 -15.94 2.18
CA GLU A 368 17.21 -16.10 1.27
C GLU A 368 18.35 -15.18 1.67
N ARG A 369 18.08 -13.90 1.95
CA ARG A 369 19.10 -12.90 2.28
C ARG A 369 19.67 -13.06 3.69
N GLY A 370 18.83 -13.36 4.66
CA GLY A 370 19.20 -13.43 6.06
C GLY A 370 19.91 -12.17 6.57
N ASP A 371 20.55 -12.26 7.74
CA ASP A 371 21.31 -11.13 8.30
C ASP A 371 22.51 -10.72 7.44
N ALA A 372 23.14 -11.68 6.77
CA ALA A 372 24.35 -11.40 5.97
C ALA A 372 23.99 -10.67 4.68
N GLY A 373 23.05 -11.18 3.88
CA GLY A 373 22.67 -10.58 2.61
C GLY A 373 22.07 -9.18 2.76
N LEU A 374 21.21 -8.96 3.78
CA LEU A 374 20.68 -7.62 4.05
C LEU A 374 21.80 -6.67 4.52
N GLY A 375 22.74 -7.16 5.32
CA GLY A 375 23.90 -6.36 5.76
C GLY A 375 24.81 -5.97 4.59
N GLU A 376 24.99 -6.83 3.60
CA GLU A 376 25.74 -6.54 2.37
C GLU A 376 25.06 -5.48 1.52
N ILE A 377 23.73 -5.57 1.36
CA ILE A 377 22.92 -4.57 0.65
C ILE A 377 23.11 -3.20 1.29
N LEU A 378 22.90 -3.10 2.61
CA LEU A 378 23.04 -1.85 3.33
C LEU A 378 24.49 -1.32 3.30
N GLY A 379 25.48 -2.20 3.42
CA GLY A 379 26.89 -1.87 3.30
C GLY A 379 27.24 -1.27 1.95
N THR A 380 26.72 -1.84 0.86
CA THR A 380 26.90 -1.34 -0.52
C THR A 380 26.28 0.06 -0.67
N ILE A 381 25.05 0.24 -0.20
CA ILE A 381 24.36 1.53 -0.25
C ILE A 381 25.16 2.62 0.47
N ARG A 382 25.62 2.34 1.69
CA ARG A 382 26.38 3.31 2.49
C ARG A 382 27.77 3.62 1.91
N MET A 383 28.42 2.62 1.30
CA MET A 383 29.69 2.84 0.60
C MET A 383 29.51 3.77 -0.59
N ARG A 384 28.47 3.54 -1.43
CA ARG A 384 28.17 4.39 -2.59
C ARG A 384 27.80 5.81 -2.17
N LEU A 385 26.99 5.95 -1.13
CA LEU A 385 26.63 7.24 -0.56
C LEU A 385 27.88 8.03 -0.15
N LYS A 386 28.81 7.38 0.57
CA LYS A 386 30.07 8.02 0.97
C LYS A 386 30.89 8.47 -0.24
N SER A 387 31.09 7.60 -1.23
CA SER A 387 31.80 7.92 -2.44
C SER A 387 31.18 9.06 -3.24
N ALA A 388 29.84 9.10 -3.29
CA ALA A 388 29.13 10.19 -3.96
C ALA A 388 29.30 11.52 -3.25
N VAL A 389 29.24 11.55 -1.92
CA VAL A 389 29.47 12.78 -1.15
C VAL A 389 30.89 13.31 -1.39
N GLU A 390 31.90 12.46 -1.27
CA GLU A 390 33.30 12.85 -1.51
C GLU A 390 33.50 13.39 -2.94
N ALA A 391 32.92 12.75 -3.95
CA ALA A 391 33.08 13.16 -5.35
C ALA A 391 32.28 14.42 -5.72
N LEU A 392 31.04 14.54 -5.28
CA LEU A 392 30.18 15.64 -5.68
C LEU A 392 30.51 16.94 -4.94
N THR A 393 30.85 16.88 -3.65
CA THR A 393 31.24 18.08 -2.89
C THR A 393 32.62 18.60 -3.25
N ALA A 394 33.43 17.81 -3.98
CA ALA A 394 34.65 18.31 -4.61
C ALA A 394 34.41 19.31 -5.75
N LEU A 395 33.17 19.41 -6.25
CA LEU A 395 32.76 20.37 -7.27
C LEU A 395 32.33 21.69 -6.61
N GLU A 396 32.81 22.82 -7.14
CA GLU A 396 32.38 24.14 -6.64
C GLU A 396 30.87 24.31 -6.82
N GLY A 397 30.20 24.76 -5.75
CA GLY A 397 28.74 24.99 -5.77
C GLY A 397 27.89 23.77 -5.44
N VAL A 398 28.47 22.68 -5.00
CA VAL A 398 27.79 21.49 -4.45
C VAL A 398 28.25 21.29 -3.01
N THR A 399 27.32 21.34 -2.04
CA THR A 399 27.61 21.16 -0.62
C THR A 399 26.58 20.25 0.03
N LEU A 400 26.90 19.70 1.20
CA LEU A 400 25.90 19.03 2.02
C LEU A 400 24.87 20.03 2.51
N ALA A 401 23.59 19.76 2.32
CA ALA A 401 22.51 20.67 2.74
C ALA A 401 22.44 20.82 4.28
N PHE A 402 22.78 19.75 5.00
CA PHE A 402 22.69 19.68 6.46
C PHE A 402 23.95 19.04 7.07
N PRO A 403 25.12 19.75 7.06
CA PRO A 403 26.41 19.16 7.45
C PRO A 403 26.47 18.76 8.93
N GLU A 404 25.64 19.39 9.77
CA GLU A 404 25.58 19.07 11.20
C GLU A 404 24.67 17.90 11.54
N SER A 405 23.90 17.36 10.57
CA SER A 405 23.02 16.23 10.72
C SER A 405 23.60 14.95 10.13
N VAL A 406 23.08 13.81 10.52
CA VAL A 406 23.62 12.50 10.13
C VAL A 406 22.77 11.89 9.02
N CYS A 407 23.36 11.72 7.83
CA CYS A 407 22.77 10.97 6.72
C CYS A 407 22.96 9.46 6.93
N PHE A 408 22.06 8.64 6.40
CA PHE A 408 22.18 7.19 6.55
C PHE A 408 22.24 6.40 5.24
N HIS A 409 21.24 6.48 4.38
CA HIS A 409 21.15 5.75 3.11
C HIS A 409 20.79 6.65 1.93
N GLU A 410 20.38 7.86 2.20
CA GLU A 410 20.12 8.96 1.27
C GLU A 410 20.87 10.19 1.75
N VAL A 411 21.11 11.13 0.84
CA VAL A 411 21.77 12.40 1.16
C VAL A 411 21.18 13.54 0.36
N THR A 412 21.03 14.70 0.99
CA THR A 412 20.56 15.93 0.35
C THR A 412 21.73 16.89 0.17
N PHE A 413 21.91 17.34 -1.06
CA PHE A 413 22.88 18.38 -1.43
C PHE A 413 22.19 19.73 -1.61
N GLU A 414 22.89 20.79 -1.24
CA GLU A 414 22.55 22.15 -1.63
C GLU A 414 23.39 22.55 -2.85
N LEU A 415 22.71 23.08 -3.85
CA LEU A 415 23.28 23.41 -5.15
C LEU A 415 23.27 24.93 -5.35
N SER A 416 24.38 25.49 -5.88
CA SER A 416 24.44 26.89 -6.29
C SER A 416 23.69 27.18 -7.60
N LYS A 417 23.26 26.12 -8.31
CA LYS A 417 22.45 26.18 -9.53
C LYS A 417 21.08 25.55 -9.29
N SER A 418 20.19 25.71 -10.26
CA SER A 418 18.85 25.12 -10.21
C SER A 418 18.93 23.59 -10.21
N VAL A 419 18.15 22.94 -9.33
CA VAL A 419 17.96 21.48 -9.35
C VAL A 419 17.44 21.02 -10.72
N ALA A 420 16.53 21.77 -11.34
CA ALA A 420 15.97 21.44 -12.64
C ALA A 420 17.03 21.33 -13.75
N ASP A 421 18.08 22.17 -13.71
CA ASP A 421 19.17 22.10 -14.70
C ASP A 421 19.98 20.81 -14.57
N VAL A 422 20.25 20.37 -13.33
CA VAL A 422 20.94 19.10 -13.03
C VAL A 422 20.09 17.91 -13.48
N LEU A 423 18.80 17.91 -13.14
CA LEU A 423 17.88 16.82 -13.54
C LEU A 423 17.75 16.72 -15.07
N ALA A 424 17.68 17.85 -15.77
CA ALA A 424 17.62 17.89 -17.21
C ALA A 424 18.90 17.35 -17.87
N ALA A 425 20.06 17.75 -17.38
CA ALA A 425 21.35 17.27 -17.85
C ALA A 425 21.51 15.74 -17.60
N ALA A 426 21.18 15.28 -16.41
CA ALA A 426 21.21 13.87 -16.06
C ALA A 426 20.31 13.01 -16.95
N ARG A 427 19.09 13.48 -17.20
CA ARG A 427 18.13 12.80 -18.06
C ARG A 427 18.67 12.62 -19.49
N THR A 428 19.39 13.61 -20.01
CA THR A 428 20.04 13.51 -21.33
C THR A 428 21.05 12.38 -21.38
N SER A 429 21.69 12.08 -20.25
CA SER A 429 22.65 10.96 -20.09
C SER A 429 21.98 9.64 -19.67
N GLY A 430 20.64 9.59 -19.62
CA GLY A 430 19.88 8.39 -19.23
C GLY A 430 19.87 8.14 -17.72
N ILE A 431 20.12 9.17 -16.90
CA ILE A 431 20.19 9.08 -15.44
C ILE A 431 19.02 9.82 -14.81
N LEU A 432 18.34 9.20 -13.86
CA LEU A 432 17.41 9.83 -12.93
C LEU A 432 18.17 10.26 -11.69
N ALA A 433 18.59 11.52 -11.64
CA ALA A 433 19.60 12.02 -10.69
C ALA A 433 19.04 12.40 -9.31
N GLY A 434 17.94 11.83 -8.89
CA GLY A 434 17.39 12.09 -7.56
C GLY A 434 16.11 12.92 -7.58
N ALA A 435 15.70 13.39 -6.39
CA ALA A 435 14.47 14.14 -6.17
C ALA A 435 14.76 15.60 -5.80
N ASP A 436 14.03 16.53 -6.41
CA ASP A 436 14.00 17.93 -5.94
C ASP A 436 13.20 17.99 -4.63
N VAL A 437 13.86 18.45 -3.57
CA VAL A 437 13.28 18.56 -2.23
C VAL A 437 13.32 20.00 -1.71
N SER A 438 13.47 20.95 -2.63
CA SER A 438 13.64 22.39 -2.32
C SER A 438 12.43 23.01 -1.63
N ASP A 439 11.24 22.51 -1.92
CA ASP A 439 9.95 22.96 -1.39
C ASP A 439 9.61 22.39 0.00
N ARG A 440 10.40 21.44 0.50
CA ARG A 440 10.11 20.75 1.79
C ARG A 440 10.62 21.55 3.01
N ILE A 441 11.31 22.63 2.80
CA ILE A 441 11.83 23.47 3.87
C ILE A 441 11.83 24.93 3.44
N GLU A 442 11.58 25.83 4.38
CA GLU A 442 11.63 27.29 4.10
C GLU A 442 13.04 27.77 3.80
N GLY A 443 13.17 28.84 3.02
CA GLY A 443 14.44 29.52 2.76
C GLY A 443 14.88 29.61 1.30
N GLY A 444 14.13 29.04 0.35
CA GLY A 444 14.40 29.15 -1.09
C GLY A 444 15.73 28.53 -1.53
N ARG A 445 16.16 27.45 -0.86
CA ARG A 445 17.38 26.69 -1.17
C ARG A 445 17.13 25.76 -2.36
N SER A 446 18.17 25.48 -3.15
CA SER A 446 18.15 24.48 -4.22
C SER A 446 18.63 23.15 -3.66
N LEU A 447 17.71 22.25 -3.33
CA LEU A 447 18.00 21.00 -2.62
C LEU A 447 17.71 19.77 -3.49
N LEU A 448 18.76 19.00 -3.77
CA LEU A 448 18.67 17.73 -4.50
C LEU A 448 18.98 16.57 -3.57
N LYS A 449 18.03 15.63 -3.43
CA LYS A 449 18.23 14.39 -2.66
C LYS A 449 18.60 13.24 -3.58
N LEU A 450 19.66 12.51 -3.23
CA LEU A 450 20.09 11.28 -3.90
C LEU A 450 19.85 10.07 -3.00
N SER A 451 19.38 9.00 -3.62
CA SER A 451 19.21 7.68 -3.01
C SER A 451 20.13 6.66 -3.66
N PHE A 452 20.66 5.75 -2.86
CA PHE A 452 21.60 4.72 -3.32
C PHE A 452 20.99 3.32 -3.18
N SER A 453 21.42 2.43 -4.07
CA SER A 453 20.88 1.09 -4.23
C SER A 453 22.02 0.06 -4.25
N ASN A 454 21.66 -1.22 -4.11
CA ASN A 454 22.55 -2.33 -4.43
C ASN A 454 22.50 -2.73 -5.92
N ARG A 455 21.51 -2.22 -6.69
CA ARG A 455 21.52 -2.32 -8.16
C ARG A 455 22.72 -1.60 -8.75
N GLU A 456 23.07 -1.92 -9.98
CA GLU A 456 24.12 -1.19 -10.69
C GLU A 456 23.72 0.28 -10.87
N GLN A 457 24.51 1.17 -10.29
CA GLN A 457 24.37 2.62 -10.40
C GLN A 457 25.69 3.19 -10.91
N ASP A 458 25.66 3.86 -12.06
CA ASP A 458 26.84 4.50 -12.64
C ASP A 458 27.13 5.84 -11.94
N LEU A 459 27.84 5.76 -10.81
CA LEU A 459 28.24 6.94 -10.05
C LEU A 459 29.22 7.83 -10.85
N ALA A 460 30.05 7.23 -11.70
CA ALA A 460 31.00 8.01 -12.50
C ALA A 460 30.27 8.86 -13.54
N ALA A 461 29.24 8.30 -14.20
CA ALA A 461 28.38 9.05 -15.11
C ALA A 461 27.60 10.16 -14.39
N LEU A 462 27.10 9.91 -13.16
CA LEU A 462 26.46 10.94 -12.35
C LEU A 462 27.41 12.09 -12.04
N VAL A 463 28.64 11.79 -11.58
CA VAL A 463 29.68 12.80 -11.29
C VAL A 463 30.04 13.58 -12.54
N ALA A 464 30.12 12.95 -13.71
CA ALA A 464 30.38 13.63 -14.98
C ALA A 464 29.26 14.64 -15.32
N VAL A 465 27.99 14.26 -15.13
CA VAL A 465 26.86 15.19 -15.31
C VAL A 465 26.97 16.40 -14.40
N PHE A 466 27.32 16.22 -13.14
CA PHE A 466 27.53 17.33 -12.21
C PHE A 466 28.71 18.20 -12.63
N ALA A 467 29.82 17.61 -13.06
CA ALA A 467 30.98 18.32 -13.56
C ALA A 467 30.65 19.15 -14.81
N ASP A 468 29.83 18.64 -15.72
CA ASP A 468 29.36 19.39 -16.89
C ASP A 468 28.47 20.57 -16.51
N VAL A 469 27.63 20.43 -15.49
CA VAL A 469 26.75 21.50 -15.02
C VAL A 469 27.54 22.53 -14.21
N PHE A 470 28.38 22.12 -13.26
CA PHE A 470 29.05 23.03 -12.32
C PHE A 470 30.46 23.49 -12.79
N GLY A 471 31.08 22.79 -13.73
CA GLY A 471 32.43 22.98 -14.18
C GLY A 471 33.43 22.04 -13.47
N SER A 472 34.44 21.58 -14.21
CA SER A 472 35.45 20.64 -13.68
C SER A 472 36.64 21.34 -13.01
N ASP A 473 36.75 22.67 -13.16
CA ASP A 473 37.95 23.42 -12.82
C ASP A 473 37.88 24.13 -11.45
N GLY A 474 36.74 24.02 -10.74
CA GLY A 474 36.57 24.60 -9.41
C GLY A 474 37.10 23.68 -8.30
N GLU A 475 37.93 24.21 -7.40
CA GLU A 475 38.32 23.48 -6.20
C GLU A 475 37.24 23.60 -5.12
N GLY A 476 36.23 22.71 -5.15
CA GLY A 476 35.35 22.46 -4.01
C GLY A 476 36.11 21.80 -2.87
N SER A 477 35.60 21.82 -1.69
CA SER A 477 36.18 21.11 -0.53
C SER A 477 35.41 19.80 -0.35
N ALA A 478 36.04 18.67 -0.63
CA ALA A 478 35.43 17.36 -0.40
C ALA A 478 34.99 17.25 1.06
N GLU A 479 33.65 17.20 1.26
CA GLU A 479 33.07 17.10 2.58
C GLU A 479 33.04 15.65 3.05
N GLN A 480 33.01 15.47 4.36
CA GLN A 480 32.87 14.15 4.96
C GLN A 480 31.53 14.05 5.71
N LEU A 481 30.93 12.89 5.57
CA LEU A 481 29.71 12.58 6.33
C LEU A 481 30.00 12.55 7.83
N LYS A 482 29.11 13.18 8.59
CA LYS A 482 29.10 13.05 10.04
C LYS A 482 28.91 11.57 10.42
N PRO A 483 29.78 10.99 11.29
CA PRO A 483 29.67 9.60 11.66
C PRO A 483 28.37 9.32 12.43
N VAL A 484 27.78 8.16 12.18
CA VAL A 484 26.63 7.71 12.96
C VAL A 484 27.09 7.34 14.37
N GLY A 485 26.50 7.94 15.37
CA GLY A 485 26.85 7.66 16.76
C GLY A 485 26.47 6.22 17.16
N ASP A 486 27.29 5.57 17.99
CA ASP A 486 27.09 4.18 18.44
C ASP A 486 25.70 3.93 19.03
N LYS A 487 25.13 4.91 19.73
CA LYS A 487 23.76 4.81 20.31
C LYS A 487 22.65 4.72 19.25
N SER A 488 22.89 5.18 18.04
CA SER A 488 21.95 5.11 16.92
C SER A 488 22.08 3.80 16.13
N LEU A 489 23.18 3.06 16.34
CA LEU A 489 23.42 1.82 15.64
C LEU A 489 22.84 0.61 16.40
N ARG A 490 22.51 -0.43 15.63
CA ARG A 490 22.07 -1.70 16.18
C ARG A 490 23.22 -2.44 16.85
N ALA A 491 23.02 -2.81 18.12
CA ALA A 491 24.08 -3.47 18.90
C ALA A 491 24.29 -4.94 18.51
N SER A 492 23.24 -5.64 18.07
CA SER A 492 23.28 -7.06 17.71
C SER A 492 22.52 -7.35 16.42
N ALA A 493 22.94 -8.37 15.67
CA ALA A 493 22.21 -8.81 14.48
C ALA A 493 20.77 -9.22 14.83
N PRO A 494 19.79 -9.03 13.92
CA PRO A 494 18.40 -9.43 14.12
C PRO A 494 18.22 -10.94 14.38
N GLY A 495 19.13 -11.76 13.89
CA GLY A 495 19.06 -13.22 13.97
C GLY A 495 18.15 -13.82 12.89
N LEU A 496 18.09 -13.20 11.72
CA LEU A 496 17.38 -13.75 10.56
C LEU A 496 18.15 -14.98 10.04
N PRO A 497 17.48 -16.13 9.86
CA PRO A 497 18.11 -17.28 9.25
C PRO A 497 18.39 -17.02 7.77
N GLN A 498 19.39 -17.72 7.21
CA GLN A 498 19.72 -17.66 5.79
C GLN A 498 19.69 -19.04 5.18
N TYR A 499 19.01 -19.15 4.05
CA TYR A 499 18.91 -20.37 3.25
C TYR A 499 19.29 -20.09 1.81
N SER A 500 19.71 -21.11 1.06
CA SER A 500 19.95 -20.96 -0.37
C SER A 500 18.62 -20.69 -1.11
N ALA A 501 18.72 -20.01 -2.27
CA ALA A 501 17.55 -19.76 -3.12
C ALA A 501 16.78 -21.07 -3.44
N LYS A 502 17.51 -22.15 -3.71
CA LYS A 502 16.92 -23.47 -3.97
C LYS A 502 16.08 -23.97 -2.78
N GLU A 503 16.62 -23.91 -1.57
CA GLU A 503 15.89 -24.38 -0.36
C GLU A 503 14.63 -23.55 -0.12
N VAL A 504 14.70 -22.22 -0.32
CA VAL A 504 13.54 -21.34 -0.17
C VAL A 504 12.47 -21.66 -1.20
N ILE A 505 12.83 -21.80 -2.49
CA ILE A 505 11.89 -22.13 -3.57
C ILE A 505 11.22 -23.50 -3.30
N GLU A 506 11.99 -24.52 -2.96
CA GLU A 506 11.47 -25.84 -2.64
C GLU A 506 10.54 -25.82 -1.42
N TYR A 507 10.86 -24.99 -0.43
CA TYR A 507 10.01 -24.85 0.75
C TYR A 507 8.68 -24.16 0.43
N TYR A 508 8.72 -23.05 -0.33
CA TYR A 508 7.51 -22.33 -0.74
C TYR A 508 6.64 -23.16 -1.69
N THR A 509 7.22 -23.98 -2.55
CA THR A 509 6.48 -24.96 -3.36
C THR A 509 5.70 -25.91 -2.46
N LYS A 510 6.33 -26.48 -1.42
CA LYS A 510 5.64 -27.32 -0.43
C LYS A 510 4.58 -26.57 0.37
N LEU A 511 4.75 -25.27 0.60
CA LEU A 511 3.69 -24.45 1.20
C LEU A 511 2.49 -24.31 0.23
N GLY A 512 2.74 -24.14 -1.06
CA GLY A 512 1.70 -24.14 -2.08
C GLY A 512 0.86 -25.43 -2.04
N ASP A 513 1.51 -26.58 -1.88
CA ASP A 513 0.83 -27.90 -1.78
C ASP A 513 -0.11 -28.03 -0.54
N LEU A 514 0.03 -27.12 0.44
CA LEU A 514 -0.86 -27.06 1.61
C LEU A 514 -2.08 -26.16 1.41
N ASN A 515 -2.19 -25.50 0.26
CA ASN A 515 -3.33 -24.68 -0.08
C ASN A 515 -4.27 -25.42 -1.03
N VAL A 516 -5.55 -25.12 -0.94
CA VAL A 516 -6.53 -25.45 -1.98
C VAL A 516 -6.76 -24.20 -2.81
N SER A 517 -6.57 -24.30 -4.12
CA SER A 517 -6.71 -23.19 -5.04
C SER A 517 -7.73 -23.47 -6.14
N PRO A 518 -8.18 -22.46 -6.90
CA PRO A 518 -9.02 -22.67 -8.07
C PRO A 518 -8.40 -23.55 -9.16
N ASP A 519 -7.07 -23.68 -9.18
CA ASP A 519 -6.36 -24.58 -10.11
C ASP A 519 -6.50 -26.04 -9.72
N ASP A 520 -6.81 -26.35 -8.45
CA ASP A 520 -7.00 -27.73 -7.95
C ASP A 520 -8.42 -28.24 -8.16
N GLY A 521 -9.40 -27.36 -8.35
CA GLY A 521 -10.79 -27.75 -8.52
C GLY A 521 -11.79 -26.61 -8.33
N CYS A 522 -13.07 -26.95 -8.30
CA CYS A 522 -14.13 -25.98 -8.05
C CYS A 522 -14.04 -25.45 -6.62
N TYR A 523 -13.60 -24.22 -6.48
CA TYR A 523 -13.43 -23.55 -5.20
C TYR A 523 -14.37 -22.36 -5.10
N PRO A 524 -15.55 -22.50 -4.45
CA PRO A 524 -16.59 -21.49 -4.40
C PRO A 524 -16.21 -20.37 -3.43
N LEU A 525 -15.28 -19.51 -3.81
CA LEU A 525 -14.95 -18.29 -3.10
C LEU A 525 -15.88 -17.15 -3.51
N GLY A 526 -16.02 -16.15 -2.64
CA GLY A 526 -16.83 -14.96 -2.87
C GLY A 526 -16.42 -14.12 -4.08
N SER A 527 -16.88 -12.91 -4.17
CA SER A 527 -16.94 -12.05 -5.36
C SER A 527 -15.62 -11.56 -5.96
N CYS A 528 -14.47 -11.82 -5.36
CA CYS A 528 -13.19 -11.31 -5.89
C CYS A 528 -12.67 -12.14 -7.07
N THR A 529 -12.23 -11.46 -8.12
CA THR A 529 -11.69 -12.09 -9.35
C THR A 529 -10.25 -12.60 -9.21
N MET A 530 -9.61 -12.47 -8.07
CA MET A 530 -8.25 -12.95 -7.82
C MET A 530 -8.06 -14.45 -8.05
N LYS A 531 -9.13 -15.23 -8.15
CA LYS A 531 -9.09 -16.66 -8.48
C LYS A 531 -8.72 -16.90 -9.94
N TYR A 532 -8.85 -15.88 -10.77
CA TYR A 532 -8.62 -15.94 -12.20
C TYR A 532 -7.43 -15.08 -12.58
N ASN A 533 -6.25 -15.69 -12.75
CA ASN A 533 -5.04 -14.98 -13.17
C ASN A 533 -4.33 -15.75 -14.31
N PRO A 534 -4.61 -15.42 -15.58
CA PRO A 534 -3.90 -15.98 -16.71
C PRO A 534 -2.38 -15.75 -16.60
N LEU A 535 -1.57 -16.75 -16.95
CA LEU A 535 -0.10 -16.67 -16.88
C LEU A 535 0.49 -15.47 -17.66
N VAL A 536 -0.19 -15.05 -18.73
CA VAL A 536 0.23 -13.87 -19.49
C VAL A 536 0.21 -12.59 -18.67
N ASN A 537 -0.65 -12.50 -17.65
CA ASN A 537 -0.70 -11.33 -16.76
C ASN A 537 0.56 -11.25 -15.90
N ASP A 538 1.00 -12.37 -15.32
CA ASP A 538 2.21 -12.43 -14.50
C ASP A 538 3.45 -12.13 -15.35
N TRP A 539 3.52 -12.70 -16.55
CA TRP A 539 4.58 -12.40 -17.51
C TRP A 539 4.63 -10.90 -17.86
N ALA A 540 3.49 -10.29 -18.19
CA ALA A 540 3.42 -8.88 -18.56
C ALA A 540 3.79 -7.96 -17.38
N ALA A 541 3.27 -8.26 -16.18
CA ALA A 541 3.58 -7.51 -14.97
C ALA A 541 5.07 -7.60 -14.58
N GLY A 542 5.76 -8.67 -14.97
CA GLY A 542 7.19 -8.88 -14.72
C GLY A 542 8.12 -8.25 -15.76
N LEU A 543 7.61 -7.56 -16.77
CA LEU A 543 8.47 -6.91 -17.79
C LEU A 543 9.26 -5.74 -17.16
N PRO A 544 10.59 -5.68 -17.33
CA PRO A 544 11.44 -4.61 -16.74
C PRO A 544 10.97 -3.20 -17.11
N GLY A 545 10.40 -3.02 -18.30
CA GLY A 545 9.81 -1.74 -18.70
C GLY A 545 8.63 -1.30 -17.83
N PHE A 546 8.05 -2.16 -17.01
CA PHE A 546 7.03 -1.81 -16.01
C PHE A 546 7.59 -1.87 -14.58
N THR A 547 8.35 -2.92 -14.25
CA THR A 547 8.83 -3.15 -12.88
C THR A 547 9.85 -2.11 -12.42
N ASP A 548 10.70 -1.64 -13.34
CA ASP A 548 11.84 -0.79 -13.00
C ASP A 548 11.56 0.72 -13.17
N VAL A 549 10.30 1.09 -13.44
CA VAL A 549 9.88 2.49 -13.53
C VAL A 549 9.60 3.04 -12.14
N HIS A 550 10.30 4.12 -11.77
CA HIS A 550 10.05 4.82 -10.51
C HIS A 550 8.80 5.71 -10.62
N PRO A 551 7.94 5.81 -9.58
CA PRO A 551 6.70 6.61 -9.66
C PRO A 551 6.93 8.10 -9.86
N GLN A 552 8.09 8.63 -9.46
CA GLN A 552 8.50 10.01 -9.67
C GLN A 552 9.37 10.19 -10.94
N ALA A 553 9.47 9.18 -11.81
CA ALA A 553 10.12 9.35 -13.10
C ALA A 553 9.40 10.45 -13.92
N PRO A 554 10.13 11.20 -14.76
CA PRO A 554 9.52 12.17 -15.66
C PRO A 554 8.39 11.55 -16.48
N ILE A 555 7.32 12.31 -16.72
CA ILE A 555 6.12 11.84 -17.46
C ILE A 555 6.50 11.21 -18.80
N GLU A 556 7.48 11.80 -19.51
CA GLU A 556 7.94 11.31 -20.80
C GLU A 556 8.66 9.95 -20.70
N ASP A 557 9.13 9.57 -19.54
CA ASP A 557 9.84 8.31 -19.29
C ASP A 557 8.91 7.20 -18.78
N ALA A 558 7.64 7.53 -18.44
CA ALA A 558 6.63 6.62 -17.91
C ALA A 558 5.43 6.39 -18.88
N GLN A 559 5.61 6.63 -20.18
CA GLN A 559 4.52 6.63 -21.15
C GLN A 559 3.84 5.27 -21.32
N GLY A 560 4.53 4.17 -21.09
CA GLY A 560 3.93 2.84 -21.14
C GLY A 560 3.00 2.58 -19.93
N CYS A 561 3.41 2.97 -18.73
CA CYS A 561 2.57 2.89 -17.52
C CYS A 561 1.32 3.77 -17.67
N LEU A 562 1.50 5.02 -18.10
CA LEU A 562 0.40 5.96 -18.31
C LEU A 562 -0.56 5.47 -19.40
N TYR A 563 -0.05 4.84 -20.46
CA TYR A 563 -0.87 4.25 -21.51
C TYR A 563 -1.78 3.13 -20.95
N VAL A 564 -1.23 2.22 -20.14
CA VAL A 564 -2.03 1.14 -19.51
C VAL A 564 -3.13 1.73 -18.61
N LEU A 565 -2.81 2.73 -17.79
CA LEU A 565 -3.78 3.40 -16.93
C LEU A 565 -4.89 4.08 -17.76
N HIS A 566 -4.51 4.81 -18.83
CA HIS A 566 -5.47 5.50 -19.70
C HIS A 566 -6.42 4.51 -20.40
N GLU A 567 -5.87 3.47 -21.06
CA GLU A 567 -6.68 2.46 -21.74
C GLU A 567 -7.65 1.77 -20.77
N THR A 568 -7.17 1.43 -19.56
CA THR A 568 -8.02 0.83 -18.53
C THR A 568 -9.19 1.74 -18.15
N GLN A 569 -8.92 3.04 -17.96
CA GLN A 569 -9.96 4.01 -17.64
C GLN A 569 -10.98 4.13 -18.77
N GLU A 570 -10.53 4.23 -20.02
CA GLU A 570 -11.43 4.34 -21.17
C GLU A 570 -12.30 3.09 -21.36
N TRP A 571 -11.75 1.90 -21.15
CA TRP A 571 -12.54 0.67 -21.23
C TRP A 571 -13.58 0.58 -20.13
N PHE A 572 -13.22 0.94 -18.90
CA PHE A 572 -14.19 0.96 -17.79
C PHE A 572 -15.28 2.02 -17.99
N LYS A 573 -14.98 3.17 -18.58
CA LYS A 573 -16.01 4.16 -18.96
C LYS A 573 -17.01 3.55 -19.94
N LYS A 574 -16.57 2.81 -20.94
CA LYS A 574 -17.44 2.12 -21.90
C LYS A 574 -18.28 1.02 -21.24
N ILE A 575 -17.69 0.25 -20.32
CA ILE A 575 -18.38 -0.83 -19.60
C ILE A 575 -19.42 -0.28 -18.63
N THR A 576 -19.09 0.78 -17.91
CA THR A 576 -19.96 1.31 -16.83
C THR A 576 -20.94 2.39 -17.30
N GLY A 577 -20.67 3.02 -18.44
CA GLY A 577 -21.41 4.20 -18.92
C GLY A 577 -21.12 5.47 -18.11
N LEU A 578 -20.15 5.45 -17.20
CA LEU A 578 -19.77 6.62 -16.38
C LEU A 578 -18.85 7.57 -17.15
N ALA A 579 -18.97 8.86 -16.89
CA ALA A 579 -18.18 9.90 -17.57
C ALA A 579 -16.68 9.89 -17.18
N GLY A 580 -16.36 9.45 -15.97
CA GLY A 580 -15.01 9.38 -15.44
C GLY A 580 -14.76 8.09 -14.64
N VAL A 581 -13.54 7.60 -14.70
CA VAL A 581 -13.05 6.43 -13.95
C VAL A 581 -11.67 6.76 -13.43
N THR A 582 -11.39 6.42 -12.18
CA THR A 582 -10.04 6.46 -11.61
C THR A 582 -9.50 5.05 -11.38
N THR A 583 -8.21 4.87 -11.60
CA THR A 583 -7.46 3.64 -11.32
C THR A 583 -6.55 3.76 -10.09
N GLN A 584 -6.69 4.84 -9.30
CA GLN A 584 -5.88 5.10 -8.11
C GLN A 584 -6.14 4.15 -6.93
N PRO A 585 -7.38 3.66 -6.67
CA PRO A 585 -7.63 2.81 -5.52
C PRO A 585 -6.81 1.51 -5.56
N LEU A 586 -6.18 1.20 -4.43
CA LEU A 586 -5.31 0.01 -4.27
C LEU A 586 -6.11 -1.30 -4.13
N ALA A 587 -7.35 -1.21 -3.71
CA ALA A 587 -8.25 -2.34 -3.47
C ALA A 587 -9.71 -1.91 -3.57
N GLY A 588 -10.67 -2.86 -3.61
CA GLY A 588 -12.09 -2.56 -3.60
C GLY A 588 -12.52 -1.67 -2.44
N ALA A 589 -12.03 -1.94 -1.23
CA ALA A 589 -12.31 -1.10 -0.06
C ALA A 589 -11.80 0.35 -0.21
N GLN A 590 -10.69 0.56 -0.90
CA GLN A 590 -10.20 1.91 -1.21
C GLN A 590 -11.04 2.59 -2.30
N GLY A 591 -11.57 1.83 -3.25
CA GLY A 591 -12.55 2.35 -4.21
C GLY A 591 -13.82 2.85 -3.53
N GLU A 592 -14.34 2.11 -2.54
CA GLU A 592 -15.45 2.55 -1.70
C GLU A 592 -15.13 3.85 -0.94
N LEU A 593 -13.91 3.96 -0.38
CA LEU A 593 -13.46 5.16 0.34
C LEU A 593 -13.39 6.38 -0.58
N VAL A 594 -12.83 6.23 -1.78
CA VAL A 594 -12.81 7.29 -2.80
C VAL A 594 -14.22 7.72 -3.15
N GLY A 595 -15.15 6.78 -3.35
CA GLY A 595 -16.55 7.09 -3.61
C GLY A 595 -17.20 7.93 -2.50
N LEU A 596 -16.98 7.57 -1.24
CA LEU A 596 -17.52 8.34 -0.11
C LEU A 596 -16.86 9.70 0.06
N LYS A 597 -15.54 9.82 -0.18
CA LYS A 597 -14.86 11.11 -0.21
C LYS A 597 -15.37 12.00 -1.36
N LEU A 598 -15.69 11.42 -2.51
CA LEU A 598 -16.35 12.13 -3.60
C LEU A 598 -17.77 12.60 -3.21
N PHE A 599 -18.54 11.81 -2.44
CA PHE A 599 -19.82 12.27 -1.90
C PHE A 599 -19.63 13.51 -1.03
N GLN A 600 -18.69 13.47 -0.10
CA GLN A 600 -18.39 14.58 0.79
C GLN A 600 -17.95 15.84 0.02
N ALA A 601 -17.00 15.70 -0.92
CA ALA A 601 -16.52 16.79 -1.75
C ALA A 601 -17.66 17.40 -2.62
N TYR A 602 -18.48 16.55 -3.24
CA TYR A 602 -19.62 16.97 -4.06
C TYR A 602 -20.61 17.83 -3.29
N HIS A 603 -20.96 17.42 -2.08
CA HIS A 603 -21.90 18.14 -1.25
C HIS A 603 -21.29 19.42 -0.66
N SER A 604 -20.02 19.36 -0.22
CA SER A 604 -19.26 20.48 0.31
C SER A 604 -19.12 21.61 -0.75
N ASP A 605 -18.81 21.27 -1.99
CA ASP A 605 -18.72 22.22 -3.12
C ASP A 605 -20.03 22.98 -3.37
N ARG A 606 -21.18 22.39 -2.99
CA ARG A 606 -22.51 23.00 -3.06
C ARG A 606 -22.93 23.70 -1.78
N GLY A 607 -22.08 23.73 -0.77
CA GLY A 607 -22.41 24.29 0.55
C GLY A 607 -23.44 23.47 1.32
N GLU A 608 -23.61 22.18 0.99
CA GLU A 608 -24.57 21.29 1.62
C GLU A 608 -23.89 20.46 2.71
N VAL A 609 -24.52 20.38 3.88
CA VAL A 609 -24.10 19.51 4.97
C VAL A 609 -24.96 18.24 4.93
N ARG A 610 -24.37 17.13 4.42
CA ARG A 610 -25.02 15.84 4.33
C ARG A 610 -24.19 14.78 5.06
N ASP A 611 -24.67 14.41 6.23
CA ASP A 611 -23.94 13.61 7.21
C ASP A 611 -24.48 12.18 7.39
N VAL A 612 -25.42 11.74 6.53
CA VAL A 612 -26.04 10.43 6.58
C VAL A 612 -25.72 9.62 5.34
N VAL A 613 -25.23 8.38 5.53
CA VAL A 613 -25.08 7.39 4.46
C VAL A 613 -25.99 6.18 4.76
N LEU A 614 -26.73 5.75 3.74
CA LEU A 614 -27.60 4.57 3.83
C LEU A 614 -26.81 3.34 3.38
N ILE A 615 -26.91 2.23 4.13
CA ILE A 615 -26.25 0.98 3.79
C ILE A 615 -27.18 -0.21 4.04
N PRO A 616 -27.52 -1.02 3.01
CA PRO A 616 -28.29 -2.24 3.20
C PRO A 616 -27.57 -3.24 4.10
N ARG A 617 -28.29 -3.95 4.96
CA ARG A 617 -27.72 -5.00 5.82
C ARG A 617 -27.09 -6.15 5.04
N SER A 618 -27.54 -6.37 3.80
CA SER A 618 -26.99 -7.35 2.86
C SER A 618 -25.73 -6.88 2.14
N ALA A 619 -25.28 -5.62 2.36
CA ALA A 619 -24.05 -5.09 1.78
C ALA A 619 -22.80 -5.79 2.32
N HIS A 620 -21.72 -5.70 1.58
CA HIS A 620 -20.41 -6.21 2.02
C HIS A 620 -19.94 -5.51 3.31
N GLY A 621 -19.23 -6.23 4.16
CA GLY A 621 -18.75 -5.69 5.44
C GLY A 621 -17.84 -4.48 5.32
N THR A 622 -17.11 -4.34 4.20
CA THR A 622 -16.28 -3.15 3.92
C THR A 622 -17.09 -1.87 3.82
N ASN A 623 -18.34 -1.91 3.34
CA ASN A 623 -19.16 -0.70 3.22
C ASN A 623 -19.33 0.02 4.56
N PHE A 624 -19.58 -0.74 5.63
CA PHE A 624 -19.73 -0.18 6.99
C PHE A 624 -18.40 0.35 7.53
N ALA A 625 -17.33 -0.42 7.37
CA ALA A 625 -16.00 -0.03 7.82
C ALA A 625 -15.49 1.21 7.08
N THR A 626 -15.67 1.25 5.76
CA THR A 626 -15.28 2.39 4.92
C THR A 626 -16.07 3.65 5.25
N ALA A 627 -17.38 3.54 5.46
CA ALA A 627 -18.21 4.66 5.89
C ALA A 627 -17.76 5.21 7.26
N THR A 628 -17.34 4.32 8.17
CA THR A 628 -16.78 4.72 9.46
C THR A 628 -15.47 5.50 9.29
N ILE A 629 -14.55 5.02 8.44
CA ILE A 629 -13.26 5.68 8.16
C ILE A 629 -13.49 7.03 7.45
N ALA A 630 -14.45 7.10 6.54
CA ALA A 630 -14.82 8.33 5.84
C ALA A 630 -15.46 9.40 6.75
N GLY A 631 -15.75 9.07 8.03
CA GLY A 631 -16.29 10.02 9.00
C GLY A 631 -17.81 9.96 9.19
N PHE A 632 -18.54 9.05 8.54
CA PHE A 632 -19.98 8.88 8.76
C PHE A 632 -20.28 8.19 10.11
N THR A 633 -19.66 8.68 11.18
CA THR A 633 -19.79 8.13 12.53
C THR A 633 -19.54 9.22 13.57
N GLY A 634 -19.85 8.92 14.84
CA GLY A 634 -19.58 9.82 15.95
C GLY A 634 -20.37 11.14 15.85
N LYS A 635 -19.67 12.27 16.00
CA LYS A 635 -20.27 13.61 15.93
C LYS A 635 -20.38 14.14 14.50
N LYS A 636 -19.60 13.57 13.56
CA LYS A 636 -19.49 14.06 12.18
C LYS A 636 -20.51 13.44 11.24
N GLY A 637 -21.05 12.25 11.57
CA GLY A 637 -21.99 11.60 10.66
C GLY A 637 -22.65 10.36 11.22
N LYS A 638 -23.48 9.73 10.39
CA LYS A 638 -24.30 8.59 10.77
C LYS A 638 -24.48 7.58 9.63
N ILE A 639 -24.20 6.32 9.95
CA ILE A 639 -24.59 5.18 9.10
C ILE A 639 -26.01 4.77 9.46
N VAL A 640 -26.90 4.70 8.48
CA VAL A 640 -28.28 4.24 8.63
C VAL A 640 -28.46 2.94 7.86
N TYR A 641 -28.86 1.90 8.58
CA TYR A 641 -29.10 0.58 8.02
C TYR A 641 -30.44 0.54 7.29
N LEU A 642 -30.45 -0.09 6.11
CA LEU A 642 -31.67 -0.48 5.41
C LEU A 642 -31.92 -1.97 5.64
N ASP A 643 -33.16 -2.29 5.99
CA ASP A 643 -33.60 -3.67 6.18
C ASP A 643 -33.84 -4.36 4.82
N ALA A 644 -33.70 -5.69 4.81
CA ALA A 644 -33.95 -6.52 3.64
C ALA A 644 -35.37 -7.16 3.69
N ASP A 645 -35.93 -7.39 2.52
CA ASP A 645 -37.10 -8.21 2.37
C ASP A 645 -36.81 -9.70 2.58
N VAL A 646 -37.83 -10.55 2.48
CA VAL A 646 -37.70 -12.00 2.62
C VAL A 646 -36.85 -12.66 1.54
N ALA A 647 -36.64 -11.98 0.41
CA ALA A 647 -35.81 -12.42 -0.70
C ALA A 647 -34.34 -11.89 -0.57
N GLY A 648 -34.03 -11.12 0.46
CA GLY A 648 -32.71 -10.55 0.71
C GLY A 648 -32.39 -9.27 -0.07
N ARG A 649 -33.38 -8.62 -0.69
CA ARG A 649 -33.29 -7.34 -1.39
C ARG A 649 -33.59 -6.18 -0.45
N VAL A 650 -33.25 -4.97 -0.86
CA VAL A 650 -33.60 -3.75 -0.10
C VAL A 650 -35.12 -3.66 0.08
N LEU A 651 -35.57 -3.50 1.32
CA LEU A 651 -36.96 -3.30 1.63
C LEU A 651 -37.38 -1.86 1.26
N ASN A 652 -38.18 -1.71 0.18
CA ASN A 652 -38.53 -0.40 -0.37
C ASN A 652 -39.28 0.51 0.64
N GLU A 653 -40.16 -0.05 1.47
CA GLU A 653 -40.85 0.70 2.51
C GLU A 653 -39.92 1.24 3.59
N ASP A 654 -38.81 0.51 3.89
CA ASP A 654 -37.82 1.02 4.82
C ASP A 654 -36.96 2.13 4.16
N LEU A 655 -36.62 1.98 2.88
CA LEU A 655 -35.96 3.03 2.13
C LEU A 655 -36.75 4.32 2.11
N ASP A 656 -38.04 4.24 1.77
CA ASP A 656 -38.94 5.41 1.73
C ASP A 656 -39.05 6.08 3.10
N ARG A 657 -39.19 5.30 4.16
CA ARG A 657 -39.21 5.79 5.53
C ARG A 657 -37.89 6.49 5.91
N ARG A 658 -36.73 5.96 5.49
CA ARG A 658 -35.44 6.60 5.79
C ARG A 658 -35.24 7.87 4.99
N ILE A 659 -35.72 7.93 3.75
CA ILE A 659 -35.70 9.15 2.96
C ILE A 659 -36.56 10.23 3.62
N GLU A 660 -37.74 9.88 4.11
CA GLU A 660 -38.60 10.80 4.85
C GLU A 660 -37.96 11.26 6.17
N GLU A 661 -37.31 10.33 6.93
CA GLU A 661 -36.68 10.62 8.23
C GLU A 661 -35.46 11.55 8.11
N TYR A 662 -34.59 11.33 7.10
CA TYR A 662 -33.33 12.03 7.01
C TYR A 662 -33.26 13.10 5.90
N GLY A 663 -34.03 12.98 4.83
CA GLY A 663 -34.21 13.99 3.78
C GLY A 663 -32.89 14.56 3.25
N SER A 664 -32.76 15.88 3.36
CA SER A 664 -31.57 16.61 2.88
C SER A 664 -30.26 16.29 3.62
N ARG A 665 -30.29 15.48 4.66
CA ARG A 665 -29.08 15.00 5.35
C ARG A 665 -28.46 13.79 4.67
N ILE A 666 -29.16 13.13 3.74
CA ILE A 666 -28.64 11.94 3.05
C ILE A 666 -27.56 12.34 2.05
N ALA A 667 -26.32 11.96 2.31
CA ALA A 667 -25.20 12.11 1.39
C ALA A 667 -25.31 11.13 0.22
N GLY A 668 -25.78 9.91 0.50
CA GLY A 668 -25.97 8.89 -0.51
C GLY A 668 -26.24 7.51 0.06
N ILE A 669 -26.21 6.52 -0.83
CA ILE A 669 -26.33 5.09 -0.51
C ILE A 669 -25.11 4.33 -1.00
N MET A 670 -24.64 3.35 -0.21
CA MET A 670 -23.69 2.34 -0.65
C MET A 670 -24.44 1.03 -0.85
N ILE A 671 -24.53 0.55 -2.06
CA ILE A 671 -25.25 -0.67 -2.41
C ILE A 671 -24.33 -1.65 -3.14
N THR A 672 -24.33 -2.91 -2.69
CA THR A 672 -23.61 -4.00 -3.33
C THR A 672 -24.56 -4.78 -4.24
N ASN A 673 -24.30 -4.82 -5.54
CA ASN A 673 -25.16 -5.53 -6.49
C ASN A 673 -24.32 -6.43 -7.46
N PRO A 674 -24.53 -7.75 -7.49
CA PRO A 674 -25.33 -8.55 -6.54
C PRO A 674 -24.84 -8.41 -5.10
N ASN A 675 -25.73 -8.59 -4.13
CA ASN A 675 -25.37 -8.49 -2.71
C ASN A 675 -24.49 -9.67 -2.25
N THR A 676 -24.02 -9.63 -1.01
CA THR A 676 -23.09 -10.67 -0.50
C THR A 676 -23.69 -12.08 -0.39
N SER A 677 -25.00 -12.22 -0.52
CA SER A 677 -25.70 -13.50 -0.62
C SER A 677 -25.90 -13.98 -2.07
N GLY A 678 -25.35 -13.24 -3.05
CA GLY A 678 -25.50 -13.55 -4.49
C GLY A 678 -26.85 -13.13 -5.08
N ILE A 679 -27.65 -12.35 -4.36
CA ILE A 679 -28.97 -11.89 -4.82
C ILE A 679 -28.83 -10.61 -5.63
N PHE A 680 -29.33 -10.62 -6.87
CA PHE A 680 -29.38 -9.43 -7.71
C PHE A 680 -30.50 -8.49 -7.25
N GLU A 681 -30.15 -7.20 -7.01
CA GLU A 681 -31.11 -6.16 -6.64
C GLU A 681 -31.83 -5.65 -7.88
N THR A 682 -33.03 -6.17 -8.12
CA THR A 682 -33.83 -5.87 -9.32
C THR A 682 -34.40 -4.46 -9.32
N SER A 683 -34.57 -3.85 -8.14
CA SER A 683 -35.09 -2.47 -7.99
C SER A 683 -33.96 -1.42 -7.95
N PHE A 684 -32.73 -1.77 -8.33
CA PHE A 684 -31.58 -0.87 -8.26
C PHE A 684 -31.83 0.50 -8.92
N LYS A 685 -32.43 0.54 -10.10
CA LYS A 685 -32.80 1.79 -10.78
C LYS A 685 -33.71 2.67 -9.96
N GLN A 686 -34.78 2.09 -9.42
CA GLN A 686 -35.75 2.81 -8.58
C GLN A 686 -35.11 3.31 -7.28
N ILE A 687 -34.22 2.52 -6.69
CA ILE A 687 -33.43 2.92 -5.50
C ILE A 687 -32.58 4.14 -5.85
N ALA A 688 -31.85 4.08 -6.97
CA ALA A 688 -31.00 5.17 -7.43
C ALA A 688 -31.79 6.45 -7.70
N GLU A 689 -32.93 6.36 -8.40
CA GLU A 689 -33.83 7.48 -8.67
C GLU A 689 -34.30 8.15 -7.38
N LYS A 690 -34.83 7.38 -6.41
CA LYS A 690 -35.28 7.90 -5.11
C LYS A 690 -34.15 8.62 -4.34
N ILE A 691 -32.93 8.07 -4.36
CA ILE A 691 -31.78 8.70 -3.70
C ILE A 691 -31.36 9.99 -4.39
N HIS A 692 -31.35 10.01 -5.73
CA HIS A 692 -31.05 11.23 -6.51
C HIS A 692 -32.13 12.31 -6.32
N GLU A 693 -33.41 11.94 -6.25
CA GLU A 693 -34.52 12.87 -5.95
C GLU A 693 -34.37 13.48 -4.55
N ALA A 694 -33.86 12.74 -3.59
CA ALA A 694 -33.51 13.24 -2.26
C ALA A 694 -32.19 14.10 -2.26
N GLY A 695 -31.52 14.21 -3.41
CA GLY A 695 -30.26 14.94 -3.60
C GLY A 695 -29.02 14.17 -3.14
N GLY A 696 -29.15 12.89 -2.80
CA GLY A 696 -28.03 12.00 -2.46
C GLY A 696 -27.38 11.38 -3.70
N LEU A 697 -26.27 10.68 -3.51
CA LEU A 697 -25.50 9.97 -4.54
C LEU A 697 -25.55 8.44 -4.33
N VAL A 698 -25.20 7.65 -5.36
CA VAL A 698 -25.21 6.18 -5.32
C VAL A 698 -23.84 5.60 -5.59
#